data_b5e8e8e29cbfcd3ff74c7dffc4e47801
#
_entry.id   b5e8e8e29cbfcd3ff74c7dffc4e47801
#
_cell.length_a   1.000
_cell.length_b   1.000
_cell.length_c   1.000
_cell.angle_alpha   90.00
_cell.angle_beta   90.00
_cell.angle_gamma   90.00
#
_symmetry.space_group_name_H-M   'P 1'
#
loop_
_entity.id
_entity.type
_entity.pdbx_description
1 polymer ?
#
loop_
_entity_poly.entity_id
_entity_poly.type
_entity_poly.pdbx_seq_one_letter_code
_entity_poly.pdbx_strand_id
1 'polypeptide(L)'
;MANLRFEVVAEAFKKKPQEVIPPAERPSEYFGKNVFNRAKMYKYLPRDVYEQLIDVIDNGTPLDRSIADAVAEGMKQWAVERGVTHYTHWFQPLTEGTAEKHDAFIEHDGKGGMIEEFSGKLLVQQEPDASSFPSGGIRNTFEARGYSAWDPTSPVFIIDDTLCIPTIFISYTGEALDYKAPLLRALHAVNVAATEVCRYFYPEVKKVTCNLGWEQEYFLVDEGLYSARPDLMLTGRTLMGHDSAKNQQMDDHYFGTIPDRVQAFMKDLEIQALELSIPCKTRHNEVAPNQFEIAPIFEETNIANDHNMLLMSLMKKVARKHGFRVLLHEKPFAGINGSGKHNNWSLSTDTGVLLHAPGKTANDNLRFVTFVVETLMGVYKHNGLLKASIMSAGNAHRLGANEAPPAIISSFLGKQLSDLLDHIESSDRKDLFNMAGKQGMKLDIPEIPELLIDNTDRNRTSPFAFTGNRFEFRAVGSEANCASAMIALNTAVAEALTDFKRRVDALIAKGQDTTDAILDVLREDIKTCKPIRFDGNGYSEEWVEEAKRRGLDCETSCPVIFDRYLDEASVEMFESLGIMNRKELEARNEVKWDTYTKRIQIEARVMGDITMNHIVPVATHYQSRLAKNVMDMRQIFTPEKADKLCARNMKLIEEIAERTQKIETGVEELVNARKVANRIESEREKAIAYHDTVAPKMEDIRYQIDKLELIVADELWTLPKYRELLFIR
;
A
#
# COMPACT_ATOMS: atom_id res chain seq x y z
N MET A 1 -28.41 -26.96 -8.82
CA MET A 1 -27.30 -25.95 -8.71
C MET A 1 -25.93 -26.66 -8.54
N ALA A 2 -25.76 -27.79 -9.10
CA ALA A 2 -24.61 -28.60 -8.80
C ALA A 2 -23.29 -28.07 -9.38
N ASN A 3 -23.20 -27.04 -10.16
CA ASN A 3 -21.95 -26.89 -10.92
C ASN A 3 -21.60 -25.51 -11.44
N LEU A 4 -21.97 -24.44 -10.73
CA LEU A 4 -21.43 -23.12 -11.07
C LEU A 4 -19.89 -23.15 -11.15
N ARG A 5 -19.23 -23.83 -10.22
CA ARG A 5 -17.77 -24.03 -10.23
C ARG A 5 -17.29 -24.64 -11.55
N PHE A 6 -17.86 -25.75 -12.01
CA PHE A 6 -17.41 -26.40 -13.23
C PHE A 6 -17.79 -25.62 -14.49
N GLU A 7 -18.92 -24.92 -14.49
CA GLU A 7 -19.31 -24.02 -15.57
C GLU A 7 -18.30 -22.88 -15.71
N VAL A 8 -17.97 -22.17 -14.63
CA VAL A 8 -17.01 -21.05 -14.67
C VAL A 8 -15.59 -21.51 -15.00
N VAL A 9 -15.18 -22.70 -14.53
CA VAL A 9 -13.89 -23.31 -14.91
C VAL A 9 -13.88 -23.61 -16.42
N ALA A 10 -14.93 -24.22 -16.96
CA ALA A 10 -15.01 -24.52 -18.39
C ALA A 10 -15.04 -23.27 -19.25
N GLU A 11 -15.72 -22.21 -18.79
CA GLU A 11 -15.74 -20.91 -19.51
C GLU A 11 -14.39 -20.20 -19.42
N ALA A 12 -13.70 -20.24 -18.27
CA ALA A 12 -12.39 -19.63 -18.11
C ALA A 12 -11.34 -20.22 -19.08
N PHE A 13 -11.37 -21.53 -19.31
CA PHE A 13 -10.50 -22.20 -20.29
C PHE A 13 -10.76 -21.79 -21.75
N LYS A 14 -11.93 -21.28 -22.08
CA LYS A 14 -12.27 -20.83 -23.44
C LYS A 14 -11.83 -19.39 -23.71
N LYS A 15 -11.58 -18.60 -22.66
CA LYS A 15 -11.21 -17.19 -22.79
C LYS A 15 -9.86 -17.06 -23.48
N LYS A 16 -9.77 -16.12 -24.40
CA LYS A 16 -8.55 -15.77 -25.15
C LYS A 16 -8.11 -14.36 -24.77
N PRO A 17 -6.83 -14.03 -24.99
CA PRO A 17 -6.35 -12.66 -24.87
C PRO A 17 -7.20 -11.72 -25.72
N GLN A 18 -7.58 -10.57 -25.16
CA GLN A 18 -8.19 -9.51 -25.95
C GLN A 18 -7.11 -8.79 -26.76
N GLU A 19 -7.46 -8.42 -27.98
CA GLU A 19 -6.57 -7.62 -28.81
C GLU A 19 -6.45 -6.20 -28.23
N VAL A 20 -5.22 -5.76 -28.00
CA VAL A 20 -4.91 -4.41 -27.57
C VAL A 20 -4.10 -3.72 -28.64
N ILE A 21 -4.74 -2.76 -29.33
CA ILE A 21 -4.10 -1.96 -30.37
C ILE A 21 -3.41 -0.77 -29.70
N PRO A 22 -2.06 -0.70 -29.72
CA PRO A 22 -1.36 0.44 -29.15
C PRO A 22 -1.60 1.69 -30.00
N PRO A 23 -1.48 2.90 -29.43
CA PRO A 23 -1.38 4.12 -30.21
C PRO A 23 -0.30 4.02 -31.31
N ALA A 24 -0.52 4.68 -32.42
CA ALA A 24 0.46 4.74 -33.51
C ALA A 24 1.70 5.56 -33.12
N GLU A 25 1.54 6.47 -32.18
CA GLU A 25 2.56 7.35 -31.63
C GLU A 25 3.49 6.58 -30.67
N ARG A 26 4.67 7.12 -30.42
CA ARG A 26 5.60 6.62 -29.42
C ARG A 26 5.06 6.87 -28.00
N PRO A 27 5.41 6.04 -27.00
CA PRO A 27 4.99 6.26 -25.62
C PRO A 27 5.26 7.67 -25.09
N SER A 28 6.37 8.29 -25.47
CA SER A 28 6.72 9.67 -25.10
C SER A 28 5.82 10.73 -25.73
N GLU A 29 5.13 10.42 -26.82
CA GLU A 29 4.28 11.36 -27.54
C GLU A 29 2.85 11.38 -27.02
N TYR A 30 2.33 10.23 -26.57
CA TYR A 30 1.00 10.15 -25.93
C TYR A 30 1.06 10.23 -24.38
N PHE A 31 2.26 10.26 -23.77
CA PHE A 31 2.41 10.45 -22.34
C PHE A 31 1.73 11.73 -21.85
N GLY A 32 0.83 11.60 -20.88
CA GLY A 32 0.06 12.72 -20.34
C GLY A 32 -0.95 13.31 -21.33
N LYS A 33 -1.39 12.56 -22.34
CA LYS A 33 -2.42 13.01 -23.31
C LYS A 33 -3.68 13.50 -22.61
N ASN A 34 -4.08 12.83 -21.54
CA ASN A 34 -5.29 13.11 -20.77
C ASN A 34 -5.02 13.89 -19.47
N VAL A 35 -3.90 14.62 -19.40
CA VAL A 35 -3.51 15.42 -18.23
C VAL A 35 -3.31 16.87 -18.64
N PHE A 36 -3.83 17.81 -17.85
CA PHE A 36 -3.61 19.25 -18.02
C PHE A 36 -2.21 19.63 -17.52
N ASN A 37 -1.20 19.20 -18.28
CA ASN A 37 0.21 19.41 -18.00
C ASN A 37 0.70 20.81 -18.40
N ARG A 38 1.96 21.15 -18.09
CA ARG A 38 2.55 22.47 -18.38
C ARG A 38 2.41 22.93 -19.82
N ALA A 39 2.52 22.01 -20.79
CA ALA A 39 2.36 22.34 -22.20
C ALA A 39 0.92 22.76 -22.53
N LYS A 40 -0.07 22.12 -21.91
CA LYS A 40 -1.49 22.49 -22.05
C LYS A 40 -1.82 23.75 -21.25
N MET A 41 -1.28 23.90 -20.04
CA MET A 41 -1.38 25.16 -19.30
C MET A 41 -0.87 26.34 -20.14
N TYR A 42 0.30 26.22 -20.74
CA TYR A 42 0.85 27.25 -21.61
C TYR A 42 -0.02 27.57 -22.84
N LYS A 43 -0.70 26.53 -23.38
CA LYS A 43 -1.57 26.70 -24.58
C LYS A 43 -2.92 27.34 -24.25
N TYR A 44 -3.52 26.99 -23.11
CA TYR A 44 -4.91 27.33 -22.79
C TYR A 44 -5.05 28.47 -21.78
N LEU A 45 -3.98 28.87 -21.09
CA LEU A 45 -3.99 29.98 -20.13
C LEU A 45 -3.39 31.24 -20.70
N PRO A 46 -3.87 32.44 -20.31
CA PRO A 46 -3.15 33.70 -20.52
C PRO A 46 -1.73 33.61 -19.94
N ARG A 47 -0.78 34.31 -20.57
CA ARG A 47 0.64 34.14 -20.23
C ARG A 47 0.98 34.50 -18.78
N ASP A 48 0.43 35.57 -18.29
CA ASP A 48 0.59 36.05 -16.91
C ASP A 48 -0.01 35.07 -15.88
N VAL A 49 -1.19 34.48 -16.20
CA VAL A 49 -1.83 33.44 -15.39
C VAL A 49 -1.00 32.15 -15.37
N TYR A 50 -0.45 31.75 -16.52
CA TYR A 50 0.45 30.62 -16.62
C TYR A 50 1.70 30.82 -15.75
N GLU A 51 2.38 31.97 -15.85
CA GLU A 51 3.60 32.27 -15.10
C GLU A 51 3.32 32.27 -13.58
N GLN A 52 2.21 32.83 -13.13
CA GLN A 52 1.78 32.77 -11.73
C GLN A 52 1.48 31.34 -11.25
N LEU A 53 0.75 30.57 -12.04
CA LEU A 53 0.42 29.18 -11.68
C LEU A 53 1.68 28.31 -11.60
N ILE A 54 2.65 28.48 -12.48
CA ILE A 54 3.92 27.78 -12.45
C ILE A 54 4.74 28.16 -11.21
N ASP A 55 4.71 29.42 -10.80
CA ASP A 55 5.38 29.87 -9.57
C ASP A 55 4.77 29.21 -8.31
N VAL A 56 3.43 29.08 -8.27
CA VAL A 56 2.75 28.29 -7.22
C VAL A 56 3.23 26.84 -7.19
N ILE A 57 3.29 26.19 -8.35
CA ILE A 57 3.67 24.79 -8.48
C ILE A 57 5.14 24.56 -8.10
N ASP A 58 6.05 25.39 -8.57
CA ASP A 58 7.49 25.20 -8.42
C ASP A 58 8.03 25.71 -7.10
N ASN A 59 7.56 26.86 -6.65
CA ASN A 59 8.09 27.57 -5.50
C ASN A 59 7.19 27.51 -4.26
N GLY A 60 5.94 27.00 -4.39
CA GLY A 60 4.99 26.94 -3.28
C GLY A 60 4.47 28.31 -2.83
N THR A 61 4.47 29.30 -3.74
CA THR A 61 3.86 30.60 -3.46
C THR A 61 2.35 30.46 -3.28
N PRO A 62 1.71 31.28 -2.43
CA PRO A 62 0.26 31.21 -2.26
C PRO A 62 -0.49 31.50 -3.58
N LEU A 63 -1.49 30.65 -3.87
CA LEU A 63 -2.35 30.85 -5.04
C LEU A 63 -3.21 32.12 -4.86
N ASP A 64 -3.10 33.07 -5.79
CA ASP A 64 -4.01 34.21 -5.86
C ASP A 64 -5.35 33.76 -6.47
N ARG A 65 -6.45 33.89 -5.72
CA ARG A 65 -7.80 33.56 -6.20
C ARG A 65 -8.23 34.37 -7.42
N SER A 66 -7.60 35.50 -7.68
CA SER A 66 -7.91 36.33 -8.84
C SER A 66 -7.64 35.68 -10.19
N ILE A 67 -6.72 34.68 -10.24
CA ILE A 67 -6.44 33.90 -11.46
C ILE A 67 -7.32 32.67 -11.63
N ALA A 68 -8.09 32.30 -10.62
CA ALA A 68 -8.84 31.03 -10.60
C ALA A 68 -9.87 30.93 -11.75
N ASP A 69 -10.56 31.99 -12.08
CA ASP A 69 -11.52 32.02 -13.20
C ASP A 69 -10.84 31.78 -14.55
N ALA A 70 -9.69 32.40 -14.77
CA ALA A 70 -8.94 32.19 -16.01
C ALA A 70 -8.37 30.77 -16.12
N VAL A 71 -7.93 30.19 -14.99
CA VAL A 71 -7.47 28.78 -14.94
C VAL A 71 -8.64 27.83 -15.19
N ALA A 72 -9.78 28.05 -14.54
CA ALA A 72 -10.98 27.24 -14.71
C ALA A 72 -11.48 27.27 -16.17
N GLU A 73 -11.53 28.43 -16.80
CA GLU A 73 -11.93 28.58 -18.20
C GLU A 73 -10.97 27.83 -19.14
N GLY A 74 -9.66 27.94 -18.93
CA GLY A 74 -8.67 27.21 -19.72
C GLY A 74 -8.79 25.67 -19.57
N MET A 75 -9.03 25.20 -18.34
CA MET A 75 -9.28 23.77 -18.07
C MET A 75 -10.57 23.28 -18.73
N LYS A 76 -11.66 24.05 -18.61
CA LYS A 76 -12.95 23.74 -19.24
C LYS A 76 -12.81 23.68 -20.76
N GLN A 77 -12.19 24.69 -21.39
CA GLN A 77 -11.97 24.69 -22.84
C GLN A 77 -11.19 23.43 -23.28
N TRP A 78 -10.11 23.13 -22.60
CA TRP A 78 -9.33 21.91 -22.90
C TRP A 78 -10.15 20.62 -22.75
N ALA A 79 -10.99 20.53 -21.72
CA ALA A 79 -11.80 19.37 -21.42
C ALA A 79 -12.94 19.21 -22.44
N VAL A 80 -13.70 20.27 -22.72
CA VAL A 80 -14.82 20.25 -23.66
C VAL A 80 -14.36 19.93 -25.09
N GLU A 81 -13.19 20.41 -25.54
CA GLU A 81 -12.59 20.02 -26.83
C GLU A 81 -12.31 18.52 -26.95
N ARG A 82 -12.32 17.79 -25.82
CA ARG A 82 -12.14 16.33 -25.72
C ARG A 82 -13.44 15.56 -25.47
N GLY A 83 -14.58 16.25 -25.51
CA GLY A 83 -15.89 15.65 -25.29
C GLY A 83 -16.22 15.40 -23.81
N VAL A 84 -15.48 16.03 -22.88
CA VAL A 84 -15.76 15.96 -21.45
C VAL A 84 -17.02 16.76 -21.14
N THR A 85 -17.90 16.21 -20.34
CA THR A 85 -19.20 16.80 -20.00
C THR A 85 -19.38 17.07 -18.51
N HIS A 86 -18.53 16.45 -17.68
CA HIS A 86 -18.58 16.53 -16.21
C HIS A 86 -17.24 16.93 -15.63
N TYR A 87 -17.27 17.39 -14.38
CA TYR A 87 -16.09 17.61 -13.55
C TYR A 87 -16.32 17.05 -12.14
N THR A 88 -15.23 16.75 -11.43
CA THR A 88 -15.29 16.29 -10.06
C THR A 88 -14.06 16.79 -9.27
N HIS A 89 -14.27 17.11 -8.00
CA HIS A 89 -13.18 17.15 -7.04
C HIS A 89 -12.81 15.71 -6.66
N TRP A 90 -11.60 15.31 -7.02
CA TRP A 90 -11.05 13.99 -6.79
C TRP A 90 -10.18 14.02 -5.53
N PHE A 91 -10.50 13.24 -4.50
CA PHE A 91 -9.82 13.27 -3.21
C PHE A 91 -9.66 11.86 -2.61
N GLN A 92 -8.85 11.75 -1.55
CA GLN A 92 -8.44 10.50 -0.92
C GLN A 92 -8.94 10.48 0.54
N PRO A 93 -10.19 10.07 0.79
CA PRO A 93 -10.74 10.01 2.14
C PRO A 93 -10.01 9.01 3.02
N LEU A 94 -10.26 9.02 4.34
CA LEU A 94 -9.69 8.06 5.29
C LEU A 94 -10.21 6.62 5.12
N THR A 95 -11.14 6.40 4.19
CA THR A 95 -11.49 5.09 3.65
C THR A 95 -10.51 4.71 2.54
N GLU A 96 -10.50 3.46 2.14
CA GLU A 96 -9.66 3.02 1.03
C GLU A 96 -10.20 3.54 -0.31
N GLY A 97 -9.27 3.83 -1.21
CA GLY A 97 -9.58 4.30 -2.54
C GLY A 97 -9.69 5.82 -2.65
N THR A 98 -10.39 6.25 -3.68
CA THR A 98 -10.62 7.65 -4.01
C THR A 98 -12.11 7.98 -3.97
N ALA A 99 -12.46 9.24 -3.80
CA ALA A 99 -13.82 9.71 -3.78
C ALA A 99 -14.03 10.83 -4.80
N GLU A 100 -15.21 10.83 -5.41
CA GLU A 100 -15.59 11.75 -6.46
C GLU A 100 -17.12 11.95 -6.48
N LYS A 101 -17.54 13.17 -6.87
CA LYS A 101 -18.95 13.51 -7.10
C LYS A 101 -19.01 14.29 -8.41
N HIS A 102 -19.56 13.67 -9.43
CA HIS A 102 -19.60 14.23 -10.79
C HIS A 102 -20.70 15.27 -10.92
N ASP A 103 -20.32 16.50 -11.24
CA ASP A 103 -21.23 17.59 -11.59
C ASP A 103 -21.06 17.90 -13.09
N ALA A 104 -22.17 18.11 -13.81
CA ALA A 104 -22.12 18.48 -15.22
C ALA A 104 -21.68 19.95 -15.38
N PHE A 105 -21.00 20.27 -16.47
CA PHE A 105 -20.67 21.66 -16.83
C PHE A 105 -21.90 22.52 -17.16
N ILE A 106 -23.09 22.01 -17.10
CA ILE A 106 -24.32 22.64 -17.55
C ILE A 106 -24.83 23.68 -16.54
N GLU A 107 -25.11 24.89 -17.01
CA GLU A 107 -25.72 25.97 -16.23
C GLU A 107 -26.77 26.73 -17.08
N HIS A 108 -27.71 27.40 -16.45
CA HIS A 108 -28.68 28.24 -17.14
C HIS A 108 -28.05 29.52 -17.71
N ASP A 109 -28.32 29.85 -18.98
CA ASP A 109 -27.86 31.10 -19.62
C ASP A 109 -28.68 32.34 -19.18
N GLY A 110 -29.66 32.17 -18.30
CA GLY A 110 -30.58 33.23 -17.85
C GLY A 110 -31.59 33.69 -18.89
N LYS A 111 -31.58 33.05 -20.09
CA LYS A 111 -32.45 33.39 -21.23
C LYS A 111 -33.34 32.24 -21.70
N GLY A 112 -33.34 31.14 -20.94
CA GLY A 112 -34.09 29.93 -21.21
C GLY A 112 -33.30 28.85 -21.97
N GLY A 113 -32.02 29.05 -22.18
CA GLY A 113 -31.07 28.09 -22.71
C GLY A 113 -30.10 27.56 -21.64
N MET A 114 -29.15 26.76 -22.08
CA MET A 114 -28.08 26.17 -21.26
C MET A 114 -26.74 26.50 -21.86
N ILE A 115 -25.74 26.66 -20.99
CA ILE A 115 -24.33 26.89 -21.36
C ILE A 115 -23.44 25.93 -20.59
N GLU A 116 -22.24 25.70 -21.09
CA GLU A 116 -21.16 25.03 -20.33
C GLU A 116 -20.42 26.08 -19.48
N GLU A 117 -20.56 25.95 -18.15
CA GLU A 117 -19.90 26.85 -17.20
C GLU A 117 -19.03 26.05 -16.21
N PHE A 118 -17.84 26.58 -15.93
CA PHE A 118 -16.97 26.14 -14.86
C PHE A 118 -16.18 27.33 -14.32
N SER A 119 -16.58 27.84 -13.18
CA SER A 119 -15.98 29.03 -12.58
C SER A 119 -14.78 28.71 -11.68
N GLY A 120 -13.94 29.70 -11.45
CA GLY A 120 -12.84 29.59 -10.48
C GLY A 120 -13.31 29.25 -9.06
N LYS A 121 -14.53 29.64 -8.68
CA LYS A 121 -15.12 29.23 -7.41
C LYS A 121 -15.30 27.70 -7.36
N LEU A 122 -15.79 27.08 -8.42
CA LEU A 122 -16.02 25.64 -8.52
C LEU A 122 -14.70 24.85 -8.62
N LEU A 123 -13.68 25.46 -9.24
CA LEU A 123 -12.33 24.90 -9.30
C LEU A 123 -11.68 24.88 -7.90
N VAL A 124 -11.70 26.01 -7.19
CA VAL A 124 -10.91 26.17 -5.96
C VAL A 124 -11.53 25.45 -4.77
N GLN A 125 -12.87 25.41 -4.68
CA GLN A 125 -13.56 24.88 -3.50
C GLN A 125 -14.93 24.32 -3.81
N GLN A 126 -15.25 23.18 -3.21
CA GLN A 126 -16.60 22.62 -3.14
C GLN A 126 -16.96 22.25 -1.70
N GLU A 127 -18.24 21.97 -1.46
CA GLU A 127 -18.79 21.66 -0.13
C GLU A 127 -19.44 20.25 -0.13
N PRO A 128 -18.63 19.15 -0.20
CA PRO A 128 -19.19 17.80 -0.13
C PRO A 128 -19.71 17.47 1.26
N ASP A 129 -20.66 16.53 1.32
CA ASP A 129 -21.16 16.01 2.59
C ASP A 129 -20.12 15.09 3.24
N ALA A 130 -19.59 15.52 4.38
CA ALA A 130 -18.57 14.78 5.11
C ALA A 130 -19.16 13.70 6.04
N SER A 131 -20.45 13.71 6.31
CA SER A 131 -21.09 12.72 7.20
C SER A 131 -21.15 11.32 6.59
N SER A 132 -21.00 11.22 5.26
CA SER A 132 -20.96 9.94 4.53
C SER A 132 -19.67 9.15 4.75
N PHE A 133 -18.62 9.78 5.30
CA PHE A 133 -17.33 9.14 5.51
C PHE A 133 -17.11 8.77 7.00
N PRO A 134 -16.40 7.68 7.32
CA PRO A 134 -16.09 7.30 8.70
C PRO A 134 -15.45 8.42 9.51
N SER A 135 -14.60 9.24 8.87
CA SER A 135 -13.99 10.45 9.45
C SER A 135 -15.00 11.51 9.90
N GLY A 136 -16.28 11.37 9.55
CA GLY A 136 -17.34 12.19 10.10
C GLY A 136 -17.46 12.13 11.63
N GLY A 137 -16.89 11.08 12.27
CA GLY A 137 -16.77 10.95 13.73
C GLY A 137 -15.90 12.00 14.43
N ILE A 138 -15.04 12.74 13.69
CA ILE A 138 -14.33 13.92 14.21
C ILE A 138 -15.31 14.97 14.75
N ARG A 139 -16.49 14.98 14.18
CA ARG A 139 -17.58 15.88 14.56
C ARG A 139 -18.69 15.06 15.20
N ASN A 140 -19.17 15.49 16.33
CA ASN A 140 -20.42 15.00 16.85
C ASN A 140 -21.56 15.45 15.91
N THR A 141 -21.61 14.86 14.80
CA THR A 141 -22.56 14.44 13.77
C THR A 141 -23.73 15.33 13.34
N PHE A 142 -23.96 16.52 13.89
CA PHE A 142 -24.99 17.39 13.36
C PHE A 142 -24.50 18.27 12.19
N GLU A 143 -23.20 18.41 12.03
CA GLU A 143 -22.57 19.19 10.98
C GLU A 143 -22.04 18.25 9.88
N ALA A 144 -22.78 18.16 8.77
CA ALA A 144 -22.41 17.31 7.63
C ALA A 144 -21.46 17.99 6.64
N ARG A 145 -21.23 19.32 6.77
CA ARG A 145 -20.45 20.09 5.80
C ARG A 145 -18.95 19.87 5.95
N GLY A 146 -18.29 19.55 4.85
CA GLY A 146 -16.84 19.61 4.67
C GLY A 146 -16.48 20.49 3.47
N TYR A 147 -15.20 20.68 3.26
CA TYR A 147 -14.67 21.41 2.11
C TYR A 147 -13.65 20.57 1.37
N SER A 148 -13.79 20.48 0.06
CA SER A 148 -12.68 20.09 -0.82
C SER A 148 -12.02 21.33 -1.38
N ALA A 149 -10.69 21.35 -1.43
CA ALA A 149 -9.93 22.46 -1.95
C ALA A 149 -8.88 21.98 -2.95
N TRP A 150 -8.81 22.65 -4.11
CA TRP A 150 -7.90 22.31 -5.19
C TRP A 150 -6.44 22.31 -4.72
N ASP A 151 -5.70 21.27 -5.10
CA ASP A 151 -4.24 21.21 -4.99
C ASP A 151 -3.61 21.50 -6.36
N PRO A 152 -3.09 22.71 -6.58
CA PRO A 152 -2.47 23.08 -7.86
C PRO A 152 -1.16 22.32 -8.15
N THR A 153 -0.54 21.70 -7.14
CA THR A 153 0.70 20.93 -7.30
C THR A 153 0.48 19.57 -7.93
N SER A 154 -0.78 19.09 -7.95
CA SER A 154 -1.17 17.87 -8.65
C SER A 154 -1.89 18.20 -9.95
N PRO A 155 -1.47 17.60 -11.09
CA PRO A 155 -2.09 17.88 -12.38
C PRO A 155 -3.53 17.41 -12.46
N VAL A 156 -4.41 18.22 -13.04
CA VAL A 156 -5.79 17.86 -13.39
C VAL A 156 -5.77 16.89 -14.56
N PHE A 157 -6.66 15.90 -14.58
CA PHE A 157 -6.70 14.82 -15.57
C PHE A 157 -8.13 14.48 -16.02
N ILE A 158 -8.25 13.77 -17.12
CA ILE A 158 -9.53 13.30 -17.68
C ILE A 158 -9.60 11.79 -17.58
N ILE A 159 -10.71 11.29 -16.99
CA ILE A 159 -11.12 9.89 -17.06
C ILE A 159 -12.49 9.85 -17.71
N ASP A 160 -12.64 9.04 -18.75
CA ASP A 160 -13.86 8.91 -19.54
C ASP A 160 -14.36 10.30 -20.02
N ASP A 161 -15.49 10.76 -19.52
CA ASP A 161 -16.11 12.04 -19.84
C ASP A 161 -16.02 13.07 -18.71
N THR A 162 -15.13 12.86 -17.76
CA THR A 162 -15.04 13.65 -16.53
C THR A 162 -13.66 14.28 -16.33
N LEU A 163 -13.62 15.58 -16.04
CA LEU A 163 -12.47 16.34 -15.60
C LEU A 163 -12.27 16.11 -14.09
N CYS A 164 -11.19 15.44 -13.70
CA CYS A 164 -10.86 15.13 -12.32
C CYS A 164 -9.84 16.13 -11.77
N ILE A 165 -10.20 16.81 -10.69
CA ILE A 165 -9.42 17.88 -10.05
C ILE A 165 -8.90 17.35 -8.71
N PRO A 166 -7.59 17.09 -8.55
CA PRO A 166 -7.02 16.66 -7.28
C PRO A 166 -7.23 17.69 -6.18
N THR A 167 -7.76 17.27 -5.05
CA THR A 167 -8.12 18.12 -3.92
C THR A 167 -7.72 17.54 -2.59
N ILE A 168 -7.54 18.41 -1.59
CA ILE A 168 -7.62 18.03 -0.18
C ILE A 168 -9.08 18.02 0.27
N PHE A 169 -9.35 17.30 1.38
CA PHE A 169 -10.66 17.27 1.99
C PHE A 169 -10.57 17.54 3.49
N ILE A 170 -11.25 18.59 3.96
CA ILE A 170 -11.22 19.06 5.34
C ILE A 170 -12.61 19.19 5.93
N SER A 171 -12.71 19.14 7.26
CA SER A 171 -13.94 19.41 8.00
C SER A 171 -14.34 20.89 7.92
N TYR A 172 -15.56 21.21 8.34
CA TYR A 172 -16.02 22.60 8.48
C TYR A 172 -15.13 23.44 9.40
N THR A 173 -14.51 22.84 10.39
CA THR A 173 -13.60 23.46 11.36
C THR A 173 -12.13 23.41 10.96
N GLY A 174 -11.78 22.80 9.82
CA GLY A 174 -10.45 22.83 9.22
C GLY A 174 -9.58 21.58 9.49
N GLU A 175 -10.08 20.58 10.21
CA GLU A 175 -9.34 19.34 10.41
C GLU A 175 -9.29 18.51 9.12
N ALA A 176 -8.15 17.90 8.83
CA ALA A 176 -7.96 17.06 7.66
C ALA A 176 -8.78 15.76 7.76
N LEU A 177 -9.63 15.50 6.76
CA LEU A 177 -10.45 14.29 6.63
C LEU A 177 -9.95 13.33 5.54
N ASP A 178 -8.75 13.59 5.03
CA ASP A 178 -8.11 12.84 3.95
C ASP A 178 -6.67 12.46 4.29
N TYR A 179 -6.01 11.78 3.37
CA TYR A 179 -4.57 11.50 3.44
C TYR A 179 -3.71 12.61 2.85
N LYS A 180 -4.23 13.38 1.88
CA LYS A 180 -3.44 14.33 1.10
C LYS A 180 -3.04 15.58 1.91
N ALA A 181 -3.92 16.14 2.70
CA ALA A 181 -3.61 17.34 3.48
C ALA A 181 -2.46 17.12 4.48
N PRO A 182 -2.44 16.06 5.32
CA PRO A 182 -1.29 15.77 6.16
C PRO A 182 -0.03 15.39 5.36
N LEU A 183 -0.17 14.72 4.19
CA LEU A 183 0.98 14.41 3.34
C LEU A 183 1.66 15.68 2.85
N LEU A 184 0.92 16.64 2.32
CA LEU A 184 1.46 17.94 1.86
C LEU A 184 2.15 18.70 2.99
N ARG A 185 1.57 18.69 4.21
CA ARG A 185 2.19 19.32 5.40
C ARG A 185 3.51 18.60 5.76
N ALA A 186 3.53 17.27 5.74
CA ALA A 186 4.75 16.49 6.04
C ALA A 186 5.85 16.70 4.99
N LEU A 187 5.49 16.77 3.71
CA LEU A 187 6.41 17.08 2.62
C LEU A 187 6.99 18.51 2.74
N HIS A 188 6.19 19.46 3.16
CA HIS A 188 6.67 20.80 3.46
C HIS A 188 7.64 20.81 4.64
N ALA A 189 7.32 20.11 5.73
CA ALA A 189 8.18 20.04 6.91
C ALA A 189 9.54 19.41 6.59
N VAL A 190 9.57 18.29 5.88
CA VAL A 190 10.84 17.64 5.49
C VAL A 190 11.63 18.48 4.49
N ASN A 191 10.96 19.19 3.57
CA ASN A 191 11.63 20.12 2.66
C ASN A 191 12.35 21.23 3.45
N VAL A 192 11.67 21.88 4.39
CA VAL A 192 12.25 22.94 5.21
C VAL A 192 13.45 22.41 6.01
N ALA A 193 13.26 21.33 6.77
CA ALA A 193 14.31 20.77 7.62
C ALA A 193 15.52 20.30 6.81
N ALA A 194 15.28 19.58 5.71
CA ALA A 194 16.36 19.06 4.85
C ALA A 194 17.11 20.18 4.12
N THR A 195 16.41 21.21 3.66
CA THR A 195 17.05 22.37 3.01
C THR A 195 17.98 23.09 3.98
N GLU A 196 17.57 23.32 5.22
CA GLU A 196 18.40 23.96 6.24
C GLU A 196 19.66 23.16 6.58
N VAL A 197 19.56 21.84 6.68
CA VAL A 197 20.73 20.97 6.89
C VAL A 197 21.59 20.91 5.63
N CYS A 198 20.98 20.87 4.45
CA CYS A 198 21.69 20.78 3.18
C CYS A 198 22.60 21.99 2.93
N ARG A 199 22.23 23.16 3.42
CA ARG A 199 23.03 24.41 3.31
C ARG A 199 24.39 24.37 4.01
N TYR A 200 24.63 23.46 4.94
CA TYR A 200 25.98 23.23 5.45
C TYR A 200 26.96 22.71 4.37
N PHE A 201 26.42 22.00 3.40
CA PHE A 201 27.18 21.34 2.32
C PHE A 201 27.09 22.10 0.99
N TYR A 202 25.92 22.67 0.68
CA TYR A 202 25.56 23.34 -0.57
C TYR A 202 24.72 24.59 -0.27
N PRO A 203 25.37 25.76 -0.06
CA PRO A 203 24.67 26.99 0.34
C PRO A 203 23.65 27.49 -0.69
N GLU A 204 23.78 27.09 -1.96
CA GLU A 204 22.91 27.49 -3.07
C GLU A 204 21.57 26.76 -3.11
N VAL A 205 21.40 25.65 -2.37
CA VAL A 205 20.18 24.85 -2.34
C VAL A 205 19.03 25.67 -1.75
N LYS A 206 17.92 25.71 -2.48
CA LYS A 206 16.70 26.43 -2.09
C LYS A 206 15.56 25.49 -1.68
N LYS A 207 15.54 24.28 -2.24
CA LYS A 207 14.46 23.31 -2.05
C LYS A 207 15.01 21.88 -2.04
N VAL A 208 14.49 21.06 -1.13
CA VAL A 208 14.68 19.61 -1.14
C VAL A 208 13.34 18.93 -1.41
N THR A 209 13.31 18.07 -2.40
CA THR A 209 12.12 17.32 -2.82
C THR A 209 12.19 15.90 -2.27
N CYS A 210 11.10 15.46 -1.68
CA CYS A 210 10.91 14.05 -1.32
C CYS A 210 10.41 13.28 -2.54
N ASN A 211 11.08 12.18 -2.87
CA ASN A 211 10.75 11.33 -4.01
C ASN A 211 10.20 9.98 -3.53
N LEU A 212 9.27 9.44 -4.29
CA LEU A 212 8.65 8.14 -4.07
C LEU A 212 8.56 7.36 -5.39
N GLY A 213 9.06 6.12 -5.36
CA GLY A 213 8.78 5.11 -6.38
C GLY A 213 8.11 3.92 -5.70
N TRP A 214 6.84 3.71 -5.98
CA TRP A 214 6.10 2.58 -5.42
C TRP A 214 6.24 1.35 -6.33
N GLU A 215 6.18 0.16 -5.74
CA GLU A 215 6.12 -1.14 -6.43
C GLU A 215 4.78 -1.78 -6.07
N GLN A 216 3.84 -1.81 -7.02
CA GLN A 216 2.50 -2.32 -6.78
C GLN A 216 2.42 -3.80 -7.13
N GLU A 217 2.42 -4.65 -6.13
CA GLU A 217 2.09 -6.06 -6.29
C GLU A 217 0.57 -6.27 -6.26
N TYR A 218 0.10 -7.30 -6.98
CA TYR A 218 -1.32 -7.64 -7.06
C TYR A 218 -1.54 -9.07 -7.58
N PHE A 219 -2.71 -9.63 -7.28
CA PHE A 219 -3.17 -10.88 -7.90
C PHE A 219 -4.22 -10.59 -8.97
N LEU A 220 -4.28 -11.46 -9.98
CA LEU A 220 -5.37 -11.54 -10.94
C LEU A 220 -6.10 -12.87 -10.78
N VAL A 221 -7.44 -12.81 -10.81
CA VAL A 221 -8.30 -13.99 -10.81
C VAL A 221 -9.29 -13.86 -11.97
N ASP A 222 -9.57 -14.95 -12.66
CA ASP A 222 -10.62 -14.96 -13.68
C ASP A 222 -11.95 -14.51 -13.09
N GLU A 223 -12.66 -13.61 -13.78
CA GLU A 223 -13.89 -12.97 -13.28
C GLU A 223 -14.99 -13.99 -12.93
N GLY A 224 -15.11 -15.08 -13.70
CA GLY A 224 -16.06 -16.14 -13.40
C GLY A 224 -15.71 -16.87 -12.10
N LEU A 225 -14.44 -17.22 -11.92
CA LEU A 225 -13.95 -17.88 -10.70
C LEU A 225 -14.09 -16.98 -9.46
N TYR A 226 -13.77 -15.70 -9.60
CA TYR A 226 -13.98 -14.71 -8.56
C TYR A 226 -15.46 -14.60 -8.15
N SER A 227 -16.38 -14.55 -9.13
CA SER A 227 -17.80 -14.42 -8.86
C SER A 227 -18.41 -15.69 -8.23
N ALA A 228 -17.78 -16.85 -8.42
CA ALA A 228 -18.16 -18.10 -7.77
C ALA A 228 -17.58 -18.27 -6.35
N ARG A 229 -16.83 -17.27 -5.84
CA ARG A 229 -16.23 -17.23 -4.50
C ARG A 229 -16.76 -16.03 -3.71
N PRO A 230 -17.87 -16.20 -2.95
CA PRO A 230 -18.43 -15.11 -2.16
C PRO A 230 -17.47 -14.45 -1.17
N ASP A 231 -16.51 -15.20 -0.63
CA ASP A 231 -15.45 -14.67 0.22
C ASP A 231 -14.55 -13.68 -0.55
N LEU A 232 -14.03 -14.03 -1.72
CA LEU A 232 -13.26 -13.10 -2.55
C LEU A 232 -14.06 -11.86 -2.92
N MET A 233 -15.34 -12.04 -3.28
CA MET A 233 -16.22 -10.93 -3.68
C MET A 233 -16.45 -9.92 -2.56
N LEU A 234 -16.65 -10.39 -1.33
CA LEU A 234 -17.10 -9.58 -0.20
C LEU A 234 -15.95 -9.11 0.71
N THR A 235 -14.81 -9.81 0.70
CA THR A 235 -13.70 -9.53 1.63
C THR A 235 -12.35 -9.29 0.92
N GLY A 236 -12.25 -9.57 -0.36
CA GLY A 236 -10.99 -9.48 -1.12
C GLY A 236 -10.02 -10.64 -0.88
N ARG A 237 -10.35 -11.56 0.04
CA ARG A 237 -9.53 -12.76 0.35
C ARG A 237 -10.36 -14.03 0.47
N THR A 238 -9.68 -15.17 0.33
CA THR A 238 -10.31 -16.47 0.62
C THR A 238 -10.34 -16.71 2.13
N LEU A 239 -11.53 -17.00 2.67
CA LEU A 239 -11.71 -17.32 4.08
C LEU A 239 -11.53 -18.83 4.34
N MET A 240 -11.47 -19.63 3.28
CA MET A 240 -11.26 -21.08 3.27
C MET A 240 -10.62 -21.50 1.95
N GLY A 241 -9.93 -22.64 1.96
CA GLY A 241 -9.29 -23.24 0.80
C GLY A 241 -7.97 -23.91 1.18
N HIS A 242 -7.85 -25.19 0.81
CA HIS A 242 -6.62 -25.96 0.99
C HIS A 242 -5.60 -25.60 -0.09
N ASP A 243 -4.32 -25.63 0.30
CA ASP A 243 -3.20 -25.41 -0.63
C ASP A 243 -3.27 -26.31 -1.86
N SER A 244 -2.90 -25.77 -3.01
CA SER A 244 -2.74 -26.56 -4.22
C SER A 244 -1.50 -27.45 -4.12
N ALA A 245 -1.56 -28.65 -4.71
CA ALA A 245 -0.43 -29.57 -4.78
C ALA A 245 0.78 -28.97 -5.52
N LYS A 246 0.55 -28.17 -6.55
CA LYS A 246 1.52 -27.26 -7.14
C LYS A 246 1.27 -25.87 -6.55
N ASN A 247 2.32 -25.22 -6.05
CA ASN A 247 2.25 -23.92 -5.42
C ASN A 247 3.31 -23.00 -6.04
N GLN A 248 4.09 -22.26 -5.26
CA GLN A 248 5.18 -21.37 -5.76
C GLN A 248 6.47 -22.17 -5.96
N GLN A 249 6.45 -23.13 -6.88
CA GLN A 249 7.53 -24.06 -7.19
C GLN A 249 7.77 -24.09 -8.69
N MET A 250 8.97 -24.44 -9.08
CA MET A 250 9.34 -24.69 -10.49
C MET A 250 9.12 -23.48 -11.39
N ASP A 251 8.14 -23.54 -12.32
CA ASP A 251 7.96 -22.55 -13.40
C ASP A 251 7.18 -21.29 -12.96
N ASP A 252 6.41 -21.39 -11.86
CA ASP A 252 5.66 -20.25 -11.32
C ASP A 252 6.57 -19.46 -10.38
N HIS A 253 7.20 -18.43 -10.92
CA HIS A 253 8.17 -17.62 -10.20
C HIS A 253 8.39 -16.28 -10.90
N TYR A 254 9.11 -15.39 -10.24
CA TYR A 254 9.43 -14.02 -10.63
C TYR A 254 9.90 -13.84 -12.09
N PHE A 255 10.71 -14.74 -12.63
CA PHE A 255 11.25 -14.68 -13.99
C PHE A 255 10.49 -15.53 -15.00
N GLY A 256 9.32 -16.07 -14.65
CA GLY A 256 8.48 -16.82 -15.58
C GLY A 256 7.94 -15.97 -16.71
N THR A 257 7.54 -16.63 -17.81
CA THR A 257 6.88 -15.95 -18.94
C THR A 257 5.50 -15.44 -18.49
N ILE A 258 5.20 -14.18 -18.81
CA ILE A 258 3.88 -13.59 -18.52
C ILE A 258 2.83 -14.27 -19.41
N PRO A 259 1.74 -14.81 -18.84
CA PRO A 259 0.69 -15.45 -19.61
C PRO A 259 0.01 -14.48 -20.59
N ASP A 260 -0.39 -14.97 -21.77
CA ASP A 260 -0.88 -14.13 -22.88
C ASP A 260 -2.07 -13.23 -22.50
N ARG A 261 -3.06 -13.74 -21.76
CA ARG A 261 -4.20 -12.93 -21.28
C ARG A 261 -3.76 -11.83 -20.32
N VAL A 262 -2.82 -12.14 -19.44
CA VAL A 262 -2.24 -11.17 -18.48
C VAL A 262 -1.40 -10.13 -19.22
N GLN A 263 -0.62 -10.55 -20.22
CA GLN A 263 0.15 -9.66 -21.07
C GLN A 263 -0.74 -8.64 -21.80
N ALA A 264 -1.91 -9.07 -22.29
CA ALA A 264 -2.88 -8.18 -22.92
C ALA A 264 -3.46 -7.16 -21.92
N PHE A 265 -3.80 -7.61 -20.71
CA PHE A 265 -4.23 -6.74 -19.60
C PHE A 265 -3.15 -5.72 -19.24
N MET A 266 -1.91 -6.15 -19.01
CA MET A 266 -0.81 -5.28 -18.65
C MET A 266 -0.52 -4.23 -19.73
N LYS A 267 -0.59 -4.62 -21.00
CA LYS A 267 -0.40 -3.71 -22.13
C LYS A 267 -1.48 -2.62 -22.18
N ASP A 268 -2.75 -2.97 -22.00
CA ASP A 268 -3.87 -2.02 -21.97
C ASP A 268 -3.76 -1.07 -20.77
N LEU A 269 -3.46 -1.62 -19.59
CA LEU A 269 -3.24 -0.85 -18.39
C LEU A 269 -2.11 0.17 -18.55
N GLU A 270 -0.98 -0.25 -19.10
CA GLU A 270 0.20 0.59 -19.28
C GLU A 270 -0.05 1.75 -20.26
N ILE A 271 -0.79 1.50 -21.37
CA ILE A 271 -1.19 2.55 -22.31
C ILE A 271 -2.05 3.61 -21.61
N GLN A 272 -3.10 3.18 -20.90
CA GLN A 272 -4.01 4.10 -20.22
C GLN A 272 -3.30 4.84 -19.07
N ALA A 273 -2.42 4.18 -18.34
CA ALA A 273 -1.60 4.79 -17.30
C ALA A 273 -0.67 5.88 -17.86
N LEU A 274 0.01 5.61 -18.98
CA LEU A 274 0.87 6.60 -19.65
C LEU A 274 0.07 7.80 -20.16
N GLU A 275 -1.14 7.60 -20.71
CA GLU A 275 -2.01 8.71 -21.09
C GLU A 275 -2.41 9.60 -19.91
N LEU A 276 -2.42 9.05 -18.70
CA LEU A 276 -2.66 9.75 -17.43
C LEU A 276 -1.36 10.26 -16.73
N SER A 277 -0.25 10.29 -17.42
CA SER A 277 1.08 10.68 -16.91
C SER A 277 1.64 9.75 -15.82
N ILE A 278 1.08 8.58 -15.60
CA ILE A 278 1.67 7.59 -14.68
C ILE A 278 2.86 6.92 -15.39
N PRO A 279 4.11 7.16 -14.95
CA PRO A 279 5.30 6.76 -15.70
C PRO A 279 5.65 5.28 -15.48
N CYS A 280 4.72 4.37 -15.82
CA CYS A 280 4.94 2.93 -15.69
C CYS A 280 6.22 2.50 -16.41
N LYS A 281 7.07 1.75 -15.73
CA LYS A 281 8.40 1.37 -16.21
C LYS A 281 8.62 -0.13 -16.30
N THR A 282 8.17 -0.85 -15.29
CA THR A 282 8.46 -2.28 -15.13
C THR A 282 7.18 -3.04 -14.85
N ARG A 283 7.03 -4.21 -15.47
CA ARG A 283 5.98 -5.19 -15.21
C ARG A 283 6.56 -6.59 -15.31
N HIS A 284 6.16 -7.48 -14.43
CA HIS A 284 6.62 -8.88 -14.41
C HIS A 284 5.71 -9.76 -13.56
N ASN A 285 5.95 -11.08 -13.61
CA ASN A 285 5.38 -12.00 -12.63
C ASN A 285 6.00 -11.76 -11.27
N GLU A 286 5.23 -12.01 -10.22
CA GLU A 286 5.71 -12.19 -8.87
C GLU A 286 5.88 -13.67 -8.50
N VAL A 287 6.30 -13.94 -7.25
CA VAL A 287 6.69 -15.28 -6.80
C VAL A 287 5.51 -16.24 -6.78
N ALA A 288 4.32 -15.79 -6.36
CA ALA A 288 3.14 -16.64 -6.30
C ALA A 288 2.46 -16.79 -7.70
N PRO A 289 1.82 -17.92 -7.98
CA PRO A 289 0.99 -18.08 -9.16
C PRO A 289 -0.10 -17.02 -9.24
N ASN A 290 -0.32 -16.44 -10.40
CA ASN A 290 -1.26 -15.33 -10.63
C ASN A 290 -0.97 -14.04 -9.84
N GLN A 291 0.24 -13.90 -9.32
CA GLN A 291 0.74 -12.67 -8.72
C GLN A 291 1.66 -11.93 -9.70
N PHE A 292 1.54 -10.60 -9.73
CA PHE A 292 2.23 -9.73 -10.66
C PHE A 292 2.60 -8.43 -9.97
N GLU A 293 3.54 -7.69 -10.60
CA GLU A 293 3.96 -6.37 -10.14
C GLU A 293 3.99 -5.36 -11.29
N ILE A 294 3.70 -4.11 -10.96
CA ILE A 294 3.93 -2.94 -11.80
C ILE A 294 4.62 -1.85 -10.98
N ALA A 295 5.68 -1.26 -11.53
CA ALA A 295 6.44 -0.20 -10.90
C ALA A 295 6.67 0.98 -11.85
N PRO A 296 6.59 2.25 -11.37
CA PRO A 296 6.86 3.44 -12.14
C PRO A 296 8.34 3.88 -12.08
N ILE A 297 8.68 4.88 -12.87
CA ILE A 297 9.77 5.79 -12.52
C ILE A 297 9.34 6.59 -11.31
N PHE A 298 10.24 6.81 -10.35
CA PHE A 298 9.95 7.61 -9.15
C PHE A 298 9.63 9.08 -9.51
N GLU A 299 8.77 9.68 -8.70
CA GLU A 299 8.32 11.07 -8.85
C GLU A 299 8.36 11.80 -7.50
N GLU A 300 8.02 13.07 -7.48
CA GLU A 300 7.71 13.80 -6.25
C GLU A 300 6.59 13.06 -5.51
N THR A 301 6.69 12.96 -4.19
CA THR A 301 5.88 12.03 -3.39
C THR A 301 4.37 12.28 -3.47
N ASN A 302 3.91 13.54 -3.53
CA ASN A 302 2.48 13.85 -3.66
C ASN A 302 1.93 13.35 -5.01
N ILE A 303 2.65 13.62 -6.09
CA ILE A 303 2.28 13.16 -7.44
C ILE A 303 2.34 11.63 -7.52
N ALA A 304 3.41 11.02 -7.00
CA ALA A 304 3.55 9.57 -6.98
C ALA A 304 2.41 8.88 -6.21
N ASN A 305 1.97 9.47 -5.10
CA ASN A 305 0.84 8.96 -4.33
C ASN A 305 -0.48 9.06 -5.08
N ASP A 306 -0.77 10.22 -5.71
CA ASP A 306 -1.96 10.39 -6.54
C ASP A 306 -1.96 9.39 -7.71
N HIS A 307 -0.82 9.21 -8.39
CA HIS A 307 -0.66 8.26 -9.48
C HIS A 307 -0.88 6.80 -9.02
N ASN A 308 -0.44 6.43 -7.82
CA ASN A 308 -0.71 5.10 -7.29
C ASN A 308 -2.20 4.87 -7.02
N MET A 309 -2.88 5.82 -6.39
CA MET A 309 -4.31 5.74 -6.11
C MET A 309 -5.13 5.68 -7.40
N LEU A 310 -4.75 6.47 -8.39
CA LEU A 310 -5.36 6.47 -9.72
C LEU A 310 -5.12 5.14 -10.45
N LEU A 311 -3.88 4.61 -10.39
CA LEU A 311 -3.55 3.31 -10.96
C LEU A 311 -4.38 2.18 -10.35
N MET A 312 -4.52 2.13 -9.01
CA MET A 312 -5.33 1.12 -8.34
C MET A 312 -6.78 1.11 -8.83
N SER A 313 -7.36 2.29 -9.07
CA SER A 313 -8.69 2.43 -9.67
C SER A 313 -8.72 1.94 -11.12
N LEU A 314 -7.72 2.36 -11.92
CA LEU A 314 -7.59 1.97 -13.32
C LEU A 314 -7.39 0.45 -13.49
N MET A 315 -6.57 -0.17 -12.63
CA MET A 315 -6.37 -1.63 -12.61
C MET A 315 -7.69 -2.40 -12.46
N LYS A 316 -8.55 -1.96 -11.54
CA LYS A 316 -9.88 -2.59 -11.34
C LYS A 316 -10.76 -2.49 -12.60
N LYS A 317 -10.73 -1.34 -13.27
CA LYS A 317 -11.49 -1.08 -14.49
C LYS A 317 -10.97 -1.90 -15.67
N VAL A 318 -9.68 -1.85 -15.92
CA VAL A 318 -9.04 -2.56 -17.05
C VAL A 318 -9.09 -4.08 -16.87
N ALA A 319 -8.88 -4.58 -15.63
CA ALA A 319 -8.99 -6.02 -15.36
C ALA A 319 -10.38 -6.57 -15.76
N ARG A 320 -11.45 -5.89 -15.42
CA ARG A 320 -12.81 -6.29 -15.82
C ARG A 320 -12.98 -6.37 -17.34
N LYS A 321 -12.44 -5.41 -18.08
CA LYS A 321 -12.45 -5.42 -19.55
C LYS A 321 -11.78 -6.67 -20.12
N HIS A 322 -10.71 -7.17 -19.46
CA HIS A 322 -9.97 -8.37 -19.83
C HIS A 322 -10.53 -9.67 -19.20
N GLY A 323 -11.70 -9.60 -18.56
CA GLY A 323 -12.32 -10.75 -17.89
C GLY A 323 -11.56 -11.25 -16.67
N PHE A 324 -10.86 -10.34 -15.98
CA PHE A 324 -10.18 -10.55 -14.72
C PHE A 324 -10.75 -9.68 -13.59
N ARG A 325 -10.44 -10.06 -12.38
CA ARG A 325 -10.51 -9.22 -11.18
C ARG A 325 -9.14 -9.06 -10.56
N VAL A 326 -8.78 -7.84 -10.25
CA VAL A 326 -7.58 -7.51 -9.50
C VAL A 326 -7.86 -7.68 -8.01
N LEU A 327 -6.97 -8.36 -7.30
CA LEU A 327 -6.98 -8.43 -5.84
C LEU A 327 -5.82 -7.60 -5.31
N LEU A 328 -6.16 -6.58 -4.54
CA LEU A 328 -5.21 -5.69 -3.88
C LEU A 328 -5.05 -6.02 -2.39
N HIS A 329 -5.90 -6.90 -1.84
CA HIS A 329 -5.72 -7.41 -0.48
C HIS A 329 -4.34 -8.02 -0.30
N GLU A 330 -3.68 -7.75 0.81
CA GLU A 330 -2.29 -8.13 1.07
C GLU A 330 -2.06 -9.64 1.17
N LYS A 331 -3.09 -10.41 1.55
CA LYS A 331 -3.01 -11.87 1.67
C LYS A 331 -4.30 -12.53 1.16
N PRO A 332 -4.56 -12.52 -0.16
CA PRO A 332 -5.81 -13.08 -0.68
C PRO A 332 -5.88 -14.60 -0.58
N PHE A 333 -4.73 -15.27 -0.52
CA PHE A 333 -4.64 -16.73 -0.42
C PHE A 333 -3.69 -17.12 0.71
N ALA A 334 -4.13 -18.01 1.60
CA ALA A 334 -3.27 -18.55 2.65
C ALA A 334 -2.21 -19.50 2.07
N GLY A 335 -1.06 -19.61 2.74
CA GLY A 335 -0.01 -20.56 2.40
C GLY A 335 0.93 -20.14 1.25
N ILE A 336 0.66 -19.03 0.57
CA ILE A 336 1.52 -18.47 -0.49
C ILE A 336 1.91 -17.02 -0.19
N ASN A 337 2.75 -16.41 -1.02
CA ASN A 337 3.14 -15.00 -0.88
C ASN A 337 1.92 -14.09 -0.76
N GLY A 338 2.08 -13.03 0.04
CA GLY A 338 1.21 -11.87 0.03
C GLY A 338 1.73 -10.80 -0.91
N SER A 339 0.93 -9.74 -1.10
CA SER A 339 1.27 -8.60 -1.94
C SER A 339 1.63 -7.37 -1.10
N GLY A 340 2.74 -6.73 -1.44
CA GLY A 340 3.19 -5.48 -0.86
C GLY A 340 3.03 -4.30 -1.82
N LYS A 341 3.41 -3.15 -1.30
CA LYS A 341 3.59 -1.91 -2.04
C LYS A 341 4.86 -1.26 -1.53
N HIS A 342 6.01 -1.73 -2.03
CA HIS A 342 7.29 -1.22 -1.54
C HIS A 342 7.44 0.25 -1.88
N ASN A 343 7.74 1.06 -0.88
CA ASN A 343 7.92 2.50 -1.05
C ASN A 343 9.41 2.82 -1.12
N ASN A 344 9.93 3.03 -2.33
CA ASN A 344 11.29 3.52 -2.56
C ASN A 344 11.34 5.03 -2.31
N TRP A 345 11.89 5.43 -1.17
CA TRP A 345 11.91 6.80 -0.69
C TRP A 345 13.31 7.40 -0.72
N SER A 346 13.42 8.65 -1.18
CA SER A 346 14.67 9.41 -1.17
C SER A 346 14.44 10.91 -1.14
N LEU A 347 15.50 11.68 -0.85
CA LEU A 347 15.51 13.14 -0.90
C LEU A 347 16.48 13.61 -1.98
N SER A 348 16.09 14.66 -2.73
CA SER A 348 16.93 15.29 -3.75
C SER A 348 16.81 16.83 -3.70
N THR A 349 17.90 17.53 -4.04
CA THR A 349 17.91 18.98 -4.11
C THR A 349 17.39 19.49 -5.45
N ASP A 350 16.99 20.76 -5.49
CA ASP A 350 16.67 21.50 -6.71
C ASP A 350 17.88 21.65 -7.67
N THR A 351 19.10 21.40 -7.18
CA THR A 351 20.34 21.36 -7.98
C THR A 351 20.66 19.96 -8.53
N GLY A 352 19.80 18.95 -8.27
CA GLY A 352 19.94 17.58 -8.77
C GLY A 352 20.83 16.66 -7.93
N VAL A 353 21.19 17.04 -6.71
CA VAL A 353 21.96 16.18 -5.79
C VAL A 353 21.03 15.20 -5.08
N LEU A 354 21.33 13.89 -5.15
CA LEU A 354 20.64 12.85 -4.40
C LEU A 354 21.23 12.76 -2.99
N LEU A 355 20.45 13.08 -1.96
CA LEU A 355 20.95 13.21 -0.59
C LEU A 355 21.37 11.87 0.03
N HIS A 356 20.77 10.78 -0.37
CA HIS A 356 21.09 9.42 0.07
C HIS A 356 22.09 8.68 -0.84
N ALA A 357 22.72 9.36 -1.79
CA ALA A 357 23.75 8.76 -2.65
C ALA A 357 25.14 9.22 -2.22
N PRO A 358 26.15 8.33 -2.11
CA PRO A 358 27.51 8.75 -1.87
C PRO A 358 28.03 9.61 -3.04
N GLY A 359 28.98 10.47 -2.76
CA GLY A 359 29.59 11.36 -3.75
C GLY A 359 31.06 11.10 -3.98
N LYS A 360 31.71 12.04 -4.68
CA LYS A 360 33.14 11.91 -5.04
C LYS A 360 34.07 12.65 -4.06
N THR A 361 33.54 13.61 -3.32
CA THR A 361 34.32 14.45 -2.40
C THR A 361 34.03 14.06 -0.95
N ALA A 362 34.91 14.42 -0.03
CA ALA A 362 34.70 14.25 1.40
C ALA A 362 33.45 14.96 1.88
N ASN A 363 33.17 16.16 1.35
CA ASN A 363 31.96 16.93 1.66
C ASN A 363 30.69 16.21 1.20
N ASP A 364 30.67 15.65 -0.02
CA ASP A 364 29.55 14.87 -0.53
C ASP A 364 29.27 13.62 0.34
N ASN A 365 30.34 12.97 0.81
CA ASN A 365 30.22 11.78 1.65
C ASN A 365 29.80 12.10 3.08
N LEU A 366 30.25 13.25 3.63
CA LEU A 366 29.75 13.74 4.94
C LEU A 366 28.25 14.06 4.86
N ARG A 367 27.81 14.77 3.80
CA ARG A 367 26.40 14.98 3.53
C ARG A 367 25.63 13.67 3.44
N PHE A 368 26.11 12.68 2.65
CA PHE A 368 25.48 11.36 2.51
C PHE A 368 25.30 10.67 3.85
N VAL A 369 26.35 10.59 4.67
CA VAL A 369 26.28 9.99 6.00
C VAL A 369 25.32 10.75 6.90
N THR A 370 25.31 12.08 6.87
CA THR A 370 24.37 12.90 7.64
C THR A 370 22.92 12.54 7.35
N PHE A 371 22.52 12.53 6.09
CA PHE A 371 21.14 12.22 5.73
C PHE A 371 20.75 10.77 5.99
N VAL A 372 21.68 9.82 5.86
CA VAL A 372 21.44 8.43 6.24
C VAL A 372 21.23 8.30 7.74
N VAL A 373 22.12 8.88 8.56
CA VAL A 373 22.05 8.79 10.03
C VAL A 373 20.79 9.47 10.56
N GLU A 374 20.43 10.65 10.05
CA GLU A 374 19.22 11.35 10.48
C GLU A 374 17.94 10.63 10.04
N THR A 375 17.97 9.94 8.92
CA THR A 375 16.86 9.02 8.55
C THR A 375 16.75 7.89 9.57
N LEU A 376 17.86 7.27 9.97
CA LEU A 376 17.86 6.21 10.99
C LEU A 376 17.42 6.73 12.36
N MET A 377 17.79 7.95 12.73
CA MET A 377 17.35 8.61 13.97
C MET A 377 15.83 8.76 14.00
N GLY A 378 15.23 9.29 12.92
CA GLY A 378 13.78 9.39 12.79
C GLY A 378 13.08 8.03 12.89
N VAL A 379 13.58 7.03 12.16
CA VAL A 379 13.03 5.66 12.16
C VAL A 379 13.18 5.00 13.54
N TYR A 380 14.30 5.19 14.23
CA TYR A 380 14.52 4.65 15.57
C TYR A 380 13.60 5.28 16.61
N LYS A 381 13.56 6.61 16.65
CA LYS A 381 12.78 7.37 17.64
C LYS A 381 11.26 7.10 17.51
N HIS A 382 10.78 7.00 16.27
CA HIS A 382 9.37 6.79 15.96
C HIS A 382 9.07 5.39 15.39
N ASN A 383 9.83 4.39 15.83
CA ASN A 383 9.73 3.00 15.38
C ASN A 383 8.29 2.43 15.47
N GLY A 384 7.62 2.63 16.61
CA GLY A 384 6.25 2.20 16.82
C GLY A 384 5.25 2.91 15.91
N LEU A 385 5.42 4.21 15.68
CA LEU A 385 4.57 4.99 14.77
C LEU A 385 4.73 4.51 13.31
N LEU A 386 5.97 4.26 12.87
CA LEU A 386 6.21 3.72 11.53
C LEU A 386 5.54 2.35 11.37
N LYS A 387 5.61 1.48 12.38
CA LYS A 387 4.85 0.23 12.41
C LYS A 387 3.34 0.48 12.30
N ALA A 388 2.77 1.41 13.07
CA ALA A 388 1.36 1.74 13.04
C ALA A 388 0.91 2.28 11.67
N SER A 389 1.81 2.98 10.96
CA SER A 389 1.53 3.57 9.65
C SER A 389 1.31 2.53 8.54
N ILE A 390 1.84 1.32 8.70
CA ILE A 390 1.73 0.24 7.70
C ILE A 390 0.78 -0.88 8.15
N MET A 391 0.21 -0.81 9.36
CA MET A 391 -0.68 -1.85 9.86
C MET A 391 -2.11 -1.67 9.37
N SER A 392 -2.69 -2.79 8.97
CA SER A 392 -4.11 -2.96 8.65
C SER A 392 -4.52 -4.42 8.93
N ALA A 393 -5.82 -4.70 8.93
CA ALA A 393 -6.30 -6.08 9.04
C ALA A 393 -5.73 -6.99 7.94
N GLY A 394 -5.64 -6.50 6.70
CA GLY A 394 -5.08 -7.24 5.57
C GLY A 394 -3.57 -7.44 5.69
N ASN A 395 -2.83 -6.37 5.99
CA ASN A 395 -1.36 -6.43 6.05
C ASN A 395 -0.85 -7.24 7.25
N ALA A 396 -1.61 -7.33 8.33
CA ALA A 396 -1.29 -8.20 9.46
C ALA A 396 -1.19 -9.68 9.07
N HIS A 397 -1.98 -10.13 8.09
CA HIS A 397 -1.89 -11.50 7.54
C HIS A 397 -0.67 -11.71 6.65
N ARG A 398 -0.11 -10.65 6.06
CA ARG A 398 1.05 -10.72 5.16
C ARG A 398 2.38 -10.70 5.91
N LEU A 399 2.53 -9.80 6.88
CA LEU A 399 3.81 -9.53 7.54
C LEU A 399 4.36 -10.75 8.31
N GLY A 400 5.68 -10.97 8.19
CA GLY A 400 6.40 -12.01 8.90
C GLY A 400 6.40 -13.39 8.24
N ALA A 401 5.90 -13.52 7.02
CA ALA A 401 5.88 -14.79 6.29
C ALA A 401 6.05 -14.61 4.78
N ASN A 402 6.64 -15.60 4.11
CA ASN A 402 6.70 -15.70 2.64
C ASN A 402 7.20 -14.42 1.97
N GLU A 403 8.45 -14.03 2.19
CA GLU A 403 9.12 -12.83 1.65
C GLU A 403 8.63 -11.47 2.18
N ALA A 404 7.54 -11.40 2.92
CA ALA A 404 7.14 -10.18 3.60
C ALA A 404 7.98 -9.94 4.86
N PRO A 405 8.45 -8.70 5.11
CA PRO A 405 9.25 -8.42 6.30
C PRO A 405 8.43 -8.63 7.58
N PRO A 406 9.10 -8.89 8.72
CA PRO A 406 8.42 -8.94 10.01
C PRO A 406 7.85 -7.57 10.40
N ALA A 407 6.87 -7.57 11.29
CA ALA A 407 6.27 -6.33 11.80
C ALA A 407 7.16 -5.56 12.80
N ILE A 408 8.43 -5.92 12.95
CA ILE A 408 9.43 -5.20 13.75
C ILE A 408 10.20 -4.28 12.81
N ILE A 409 10.01 -2.98 12.91
CA ILE A 409 10.71 -2.02 12.07
C ILE A 409 12.18 -1.98 12.47
N SER A 410 13.05 -2.42 11.56
CA SER A 410 14.51 -2.36 11.65
C SER A 410 15.08 -1.94 10.29
N SER A 411 16.34 -1.49 10.25
CA SER A 411 16.96 -1.02 9.02
C SER A 411 18.16 -1.87 8.64
N PHE A 412 18.17 -2.34 7.40
CA PHE A 412 19.31 -2.96 6.75
C PHE A 412 20.15 -1.90 6.02
N LEU A 413 21.45 -1.88 6.25
CA LEU A 413 22.38 -0.95 5.62
C LEU A 413 23.40 -1.65 4.70
N GLY A 414 23.62 -2.93 4.90
CA GLY A 414 24.71 -3.67 4.30
C GLY A 414 26.04 -3.44 5.02
N LYS A 415 26.96 -4.40 4.87
CA LYS A 415 28.19 -4.45 5.66
C LYS A 415 29.07 -3.19 5.54
N GLN A 416 29.24 -2.66 4.32
CA GLN A 416 30.15 -1.52 4.11
C GLN A 416 29.68 -0.24 4.83
N LEU A 417 28.38 0.07 4.76
CA LEU A 417 27.85 1.24 5.41
C LEU A 417 27.79 1.03 6.93
N SER A 418 27.44 -0.17 7.40
CA SER A 418 27.49 -0.51 8.82
C SER A 418 28.90 -0.38 9.40
N ASP A 419 29.93 -0.91 8.72
CA ASP A 419 31.34 -0.80 9.12
C ASP A 419 31.81 0.68 9.11
N LEU A 420 31.37 1.49 8.14
CA LEU A 420 31.67 2.92 8.09
C LEU A 420 31.10 3.66 9.29
N LEU A 421 29.82 3.43 9.63
CA LEU A 421 29.19 4.06 10.79
C LEU A 421 29.86 3.67 12.11
N ASP A 422 30.22 2.39 12.28
CA ASP A 422 30.95 1.91 13.46
C ASP A 422 32.36 2.53 13.55
N HIS A 423 32.99 2.77 12.41
CA HIS A 423 34.28 3.46 12.36
C HIS A 423 34.16 4.95 12.73
N ILE A 424 33.13 5.64 12.25
CA ILE A 424 32.85 7.05 12.63
C ILE A 424 32.56 7.16 14.13
N GLU A 425 31.79 6.22 14.68
CA GLU A 425 31.48 6.16 16.12
C GLU A 425 32.75 6.05 16.98
N SER A 426 33.74 5.27 16.52
CA SER A 426 34.93 4.91 17.31
C SER A 426 36.18 5.75 17.05
N SER A 427 36.21 6.58 15.98
CA SER A 427 37.42 7.29 15.53
C SER A 427 37.32 8.80 15.58
N ASP A 428 38.44 9.45 15.97
CA ASP A 428 38.59 10.93 16.00
C ASP A 428 39.15 11.52 14.67
N ARG A 429 39.34 10.71 13.63
CA ARG A 429 40.03 11.15 12.40
C ARG A 429 39.10 11.78 11.38
N LYS A 430 39.56 12.87 10.71
CA LYS A 430 38.86 13.62 9.66
C LYS A 430 38.97 12.99 8.25
N ASP A 431 39.79 11.99 8.07
CA ASP A 431 40.07 11.32 6.78
C ASP A 431 39.12 10.13 6.45
N LEU A 432 38.01 10.03 7.21
CA LEU A 432 37.04 8.93 7.19
C LEU A 432 36.22 8.80 5.90
N PHE A 433 36.15 9.84 5.07
CA PHE A 433 35.20 9.91 3.96
C PHE A 433 35.80 9.61 2.59
N ASN A 434 37.01 9.00 2.52
CA ASN A 434 37.55 8.46 1.28
C ASN A 434 36.93 7.07 1.00
N MET A 435 35.72 7.05 0.49
CA MET A 435 35.03 5.80 0.11
C MET A 435 35.70 5.19 -1.13
N ALA A 436 36.00 3.89 -1.07
CA ALA A 436 36.48 3.13 -2.22
C ALA A 436 35.40 3.09 -3.32
N GLY A 437 35.82 3.27 -4.57
CA GLY A 437 34.92 3.16 -5.72
C GLY A 437 34.33 1.75 -5.88
N LYS A 438 33.35 1.63 -6.78
CA LYS A 438 32.73 0.33 -7.12
C LYS A 438 33.80 -0.70 -7.50
N GLN A 439 33.73 -1.88 -6.89
CA GLN A 439 34.61 -3.00 -7.26
C GLN A 439 34.05 -3.72 -8.50
N GLY A 440 34.92 -4.07 -9.43
CA GLY A 440 34.59 -4.88 -10.60
C GLY A 440 34.70 -6.38 -10.29
N MET A 441 33.77 -7.17 -10.79
CA MET A 441 33.83 -8.63 -10.77
C MET A 441 34.13 -9.15 -12.17
N LYS A 442 35.22 -9.88 -12.30
CA LYS A 442 35.58 -10.62 -13.55
C LYS A 442 34.98 -12.02 -13.46
N LEU A 443 34.22 -12.40 -14.48
CA LEU A 443 33.59 -13.72 -14.55
C LEU A 443 34.43 -14.74 -15.34
N ASP A 444 35.60 -14.32 -15.91
CA ASP A 444 36.46 -15.11 -16.78
C ASP A 444 35.73 -15.71 -18.01
N ILE A 445 34.69 -15.01 -18.47
CA ILE A 445 33.95 -15.29 -19.71
C ILE A 445 34.32 -14.18 -20.71
N PRO A 446 35.07 -14.48 -21.81
CA PRO A 446 35.64 -13.45 -22.68
C PRO A 446 34.64 -12.51 -23.32
N GLU A 447 33.42 -12.97 -23.60
CA GLU A 447 32.35 -12.20 -24.26
C GLU A 447 31.54 -11.35 -23.28
N ILE A 448 31.68 -11.55 -21.96
CA ILE A 448 30.93 -10.82 -20.94
C ILE A 448 31.83 -9.75 -20.34
N PRO A 449 31.40 -8.46 -20.37
CA PRO A 449 32.15 -7.38 -19.74
C PRO A 449 32.21 -7.56 -18.21
N GLU A 450 33.25 -6.97 -17.61
CA GLU A 450 33.37 -6.91 -16.15
C GLU A 450 32.13 -6.31 -15.50
N LEU A 451 31.56 -6.99 -14.47
CA LEU A 451 30.40 -6.52 -13.75
C LEU A 451 30.85 -5.55 -12.65
N LEU A 452 30.17 -4.41 -12.59
CA LEU A 452 30.31 -3.49 -11.47
C LEU A 452 29.45 -3.96 -10.32
N ILE A 453 30.09 -4.39 -9.23
CA ILE A 453 29.37 -4.84 -8.04
C ILE A 453 28.82 -3.61 -7.30
N ASP A 454 27.55 -3.64 -6.96
CA ASP A 454 26.98 -2.71 -5.99
C ASP A 454 27.30 -3.20 -4.57
N ASN A 455 27.62 -2.26 -3.67
CA ASN A 455 28.13 -2.59 -2.33
C ASN A 455 27.01 -2.95 -1.34
N THR A 456 25.76 -2.98 -1.77
CA THR A 456 24.60 -3.35 -0.95
C THR A 456 23.95 -4.61 -1.52
N ASP A 457 23.90 -5.66 -0.70
CA ASP A 457 23.04 -6.83 -0.97
C ASP A 457 21.60 -6.52 -0.53
N ARG A 458 20.62 -7.27 -1.06
CA ARG A 458 19.23 -7.15 -0.65
C ARG A 458 18.94 -8.10 0.52
N ASN A 459 18.53 -7.56 1.65
CA ASN A 459 17.94 -8.36 2.74
C ASN A 459 16.41 -8.31 2.63
N ARG A 460 15.82 -9.36 2.07
CA ARG A 460 14.37 -9.46 1.88
C ARG A 460 13.57 -9.48 3.19
N THR A 461 14.23 -9.77 4.32
CA THR A 461 13.59 -9.78 5.63
C THR A 461 13.62 -8.41 6.32
N SER A 462 14.29 -7.41 5.76
CA SER A 462 14.33 -6.06 6.32
C SER A 462 13.09 -5.25 5.93
N PRO A 463 12.36 -4.68 6.88
CA PRO A 463 11.21 -3.83 6.58
C PRO A 463 11.58 -2.43 6.06
N PHE A 464 12.80 -1.97 6.34
CA PHE A 464 13.31 -0.67 5.91
C PHE A 464 14.78 -0.80 5.49
N ALA A 465 15.02 -1.00 4.20
CA ALA A 465 16.34 -1.35 3.66
C ALA A 465 16.96 -0.18 2.89
N PHE A 466 18.24 0.11 3.15
CA PHE A 466 19.04 0.99 2.30
C PHE A 466 19.49 0.23 1.04
N THR A 467 19.22 0.79 -0.14
CA THR A 467 19.50 0.15 -1.44
C THR A 467 20.51 0.94 -2.30
N GLY A 468 21.46 1.60 -1.64
CA GLY A 468 22.60 2.29 -2.29
C GLY A 468 22.40 3.79 -2.54
N ASN A 469 21.19 4.26 -2.79
CA ASN A 469 20.89 5.69 -2.98
C ASN A 469 19.50 6.10 -2.46
N ARG A 470 18.77 5.18 -1.82
CA ARG A 470 17.42 5.37 -1.28
C ARG A 470 17.13 4.34 -0.20
N PHE A 471 16.08 4.56 0.55
CA PHE A 471 15.50 3.56 1.43
C PHE A 471 14.25 2.96 0.82
N GLU A 472 14.10 1.66 0.96
CA GLU A 472 12.93 0.89 0.52
C GLU A 472 12.12 0.49 1.76
N PHE A 473 10.93 1.06 1.92
CA PHE A 473 10.00 0.70 2.98
C PHE A 473 9.11 -0.45 2.50
N ARG A 474 9.54 -1.69 2.78
CA ARG A 474 8.99 -2.94 2.25
C ARG A 474 7.72 -3.40 2.97
N ALA A 475 7.47 -2.88 4.17
CA ALA A 475 6.36 -3.31 5.02
C ALA A 475 4.99 -2.73 4.63
N VAL A 476 4.93 -1.80 3.67
CA VAL A 476 3.69 -1.21 3.18
C VAL A 476 2.87 -2.26 2.42
N GLY A 477 1.58 -2.37 2.71
CA GLY A 477 0.67 -3.33 2.08
C GLY A 477 0.17 -2.87 0.71
N SER A 478 -0.20 -3.84 -0.14
CA SER A 478 -0.63 -3.58 -1.52
C SER A 478 -1.95 -2.79 -1.63
N GLU A 479 -2.84 -2.88 -0.66
CA GLU A 479 -4.10 -2.13 -0.62
C GLU A 479 -3.93 -0.71 -0.03
N ALA A 480 -2.85 -0.48 0.74
CA ALA A 480 -2.63 0.76 1.46
C ALA A 480 -2.46 1.98 0.54
N ASN A 481 -2.88 3.15 1.03
CA ASN A 481 -2.46 4.44 0.49
C ASN A 481 -1.02 4.72 0.95
N CYS A 482 -0.10 5.01 0.01
CA CYS A 482 1.31 5.32 0.33
C CYS A 482 1.44 6.50 1.31
N ALA A 483 0.50 7.42 1.31
CA ALA A 483 0.54 8.60 2.17
C ALA A 483 0.63 8.25 3.65
N SER A 484 0.00 7.16 4.11
CA SER A 484 0.06 6.77 5.52
C SER A 484 1.51 6.57 6.00
N ALA A 485 2.28 5.77 5.26
CA ALA A 485 3.69 5.53 5.54
C ALA A 485 4.56 6.78 5.31
N MET A 486 4.27 7.53 4.24
CA MET A 486 5.04 8.72 3.88
C MET A 486 4.83 9.88 4.85
N ILE A 487 3.63 10.07 5.40
CA ILE A 487 3.37 11.05 6.47
C ILE A 487 4.24 10.74 7.69
N ALA A 488 4.21 9.50 8.18
CA ALA A 488 4.97 9.10 9.34
C ALA A 488 6.49 9.23 9.12
N LEU A 489 7.00 8.71 7.99
CA LEU A 489 8.43 8.74 7.68
C LEU A 489 8.95 10.17 7.48
N ASN A 490 8.29 10.97 6.65
CA ASN A 490 8.76 12.35 6.37
C ASN A 490 8.69 13.23 7.62
N THR A 491 7.67 13.06 8.47
CA THR A 491 7.57 13.81 9.73
C THR A 491 8.68 13.42 10.70
N ALA A 492 8.95 12.11 10.87
CA ALA A 492 10.02 11.61 11.71
C ALA A 492 11.40 12.09 11.26
N VAL A 493 11.65 12.08 9.95
CA VAL A 493 12.91 12.58 9.38
C VAL A 493 13.02 14.09 9.51
N ALA A 494 11.92 14.84 9.33
CA ALA A 494 11.91 16.29 9.53
C ALA A 494 12.23 16.67 10.98
N GLU A 495 11.70 15.95 11.96
CA GLU A 495 12.03 16.15 13.38
C GLU A 495 13.51 15.87 13.64
N ALA A 496 14.05 14.74 13.16
CA ALA A 496 15.46 14.39 13.34
C ALA A 496 16.38 15.45 12.73
N LEU A 497 16.15 15.86 11.49
CA LEU A 497 16.94 16.91 10.82
C LEU A 497 16.85 18.26 11.54
N THR A 498 15.69 18.62 12.08
CA THR A 498 15.49 19.85 12.83
C THR A 498 16.29 19.82 14.14
N ASP A 499 16.28 18.70 14.87
CA ASP A 499 17.06 18.54 16.08
C ASP A 499 18.56 18.52 15.78
N PHE A 500 18.98 17.80 14.75
CA PHE A 500 20.35 17.78 14.28
C PHE A 500 20.85 19.20 14.00
N LYS A 501 20.11 19.97 13.19
CA LYS A 501 20.45 21.37 12.86
C LYS A 501 20.61 22.22 14.12
N ARG A 502 19.67 22.13 15.04
CA ARG A 502 19.68 22.87 16.31
C ARG A 502 20.95 22.55 17.14
N ARG A 503 21.35 21.28 17.22
CA ARG A 503 22.56 20.84 17.98
C ARG A 503 23.84 21.31 17.29
N VAL A 504 23.95 21.17 15.99
CA VAL A 504 25.11 21.62 15.21
C VAL A 504 25.27 23.16 15.33
N ASP A 505 24.20 23.93 15.13
CA ASP A 505 24.23 25.39 15.26
C ASP A 505 24.67 25.84 16.68
N ALA A 506 24.25 25.09 17.71
CA ALA A 506 24.66 25.40 19.09
C ALA A 506 26.18 25.18 19.33
N LEU A 507 26.80 24.22 18.64
CA LEU A 507 28.25 24.01 18.69
C LEU A 507 28.99 25.06 17.86
N ILE A 508 28.52 25.42 16.69
CA ILE A 508 29.09 26.49 15.85
C ILE A 508 29.04 27.83 16.64
N ALA A 509 27.94 28.13 17.30
CA ALA A 509 27.78 29.33 18.11
C ALA A 509 28.79 29.40 19.30
N LYS A 510 29.32 28.25 19.73
CA LYS A 510 30.40 28.16 20.73
C LYS A 510 31.81 28.29 20.14
N GLY A 511 31.91 28.51 18.82
CA GLY A 511 33.18 28.72 18.10
C GLY A 511 33.78 27.45 17.48
N GLN A 512 33.01 26.35 17.41
CA GLN A 512 33.47 25.12 16.77
C GLN A 512 33.38 25.23 15.22
N ASP A 513 34.33 24.59 14.54
CA ASP A 513 34.27 24.46 13.06
C ASP A 513 33.03 23.66 12.65
N THR A 514 32.40 24.04 11.52
CA THR A 514 31.15 23.41 11.05
C THR A 514 31.31 21.90 10.83
N THR A 515 32.41 21.45 10.23
CA THR A 515 32.66 20.02 9.99
C THR A 515 32.83 19.25 11.28
N ASP A 516 33.56 19.82 12.25
CA ASP A 516 33.77 19.23 13.55
C ASP A 516 32.45 19.15 14.35
N ALA A 517 31.63 20.20 14.30
CA ALA A 517 30.31 20.22 14.93
C ALA A 517 29.38 19.15 14.36
N ILE A 518 29.34 19.01 13.03
CA ILE A 518 28.57 17.96 12.33
C ILE A 518 29.05 16.56 12.78
N LEU A 519 30.36 16.32 12.79
CA LEU A 519 30.94 15.02 13.18
C LEU A 519 30.63 14.65 14.63
N ASP A 520 30.69 15.62 15.55
CA ASP A 520 30.39 15.36 16.96
C ASP A 520 28.92 14.99 17.16
N VAL A 521 28.00 15.70 16.53
CA VAL A 521 26.56 15.36 16.58
C VAL A 521 26.29 14.00 15.91
N LEU A 522 26.90 13.73 14.75
CA LEU A 522 26.75 12.43 14.08
C LEU A 522 27.22 11.24 14.92
N ARG A 523 28.33 11.38 15.69
CA ARG A 523 28.80 10.30 16.57
C ARG A 523 27.78 9.97 17.64
N GLU A 524 27.15 10.97 18.24
CA GLU A 524 26.09 10.78 19.23
C GLU A 524 24.88 10.08 18.60
N ASP A 525 24.48 10.51 17.40
CA ASP A 525 23.31 10.00 16.71
C ASP A 525 23.53 8.57 16.19
N ILE A 526 24.70 8.25 15.64
CA ILE A 526 25.08 6.89 15.24
C ILE A 526 24.97 5.93 16.42
N LYS A 527 25.47 6.34 17.59
CA LYS A 527 25.38 5.56 18.83
C LYS A 527 23.92 5.40 19.28
N THR A 528 23.14 6.45 19.21
CA THR A 528 21.74 6.49 19.65
C THR A 528 20.86 5.61 18.78
N CYS A 529 20.97 5.70 17.45
CA CYS A 529 20.16 4.92 16.52
C CYS A 529 20.72 3.53 16.20
N LYS A 530 21.87 3.14 16.80
CA LYS A 530 22.48 1.81 16.59
C LYS A 530 21.50 0.63 16.78
N PRO A 531 20.56 0.65 17.76
CA PRO A 531 19.61 -0.42 17.95
C PRO A 531 18.70 -0.73 16.76
N ILE A 532 18.44 0.24 15.86
CA ILE A 532 17.58 0.04 14.68
C ILE A 532 18.27 -0.76 13.57
N ARG A 533 19.62 -0.78 13.54
CA ARG A 533 20.39 -1.43 12.49
C ARG A 533 20.40 -2.95 12.68
N PHE A 534 19.98 -3.68 11.65
CA PHE A 534 19.98 -5.14 11.66
C PHE A 534 20.21 -5.71 10.27
N ASP A 535 21.30 -6.45 10.11
CA ASP A 535 21.73 -7.05 8.84
C ASP A 535 21.48 -8.58 8.79
N GLY A 536 20.84 -9.14 9.83
CA GLY A 536 20.57 -10.58 9.97
C GLY A 536 19.23 -11.05 9.41
N ASN A 537 18.87 -12.29 9.75
CA ASN A 537 17.58 -12.89 9.36
C ASN A 537 16.44 -12.37 10.26
N GLY A 538 15.59 -11.51 9.72
CA GLY A 538 14.45 -10.92 10.42
C GLY A 538 13.33 -11.91 10.78
N TYR A 539 13.34 -13.12 10.24
CA TYR A 539 12.33 -14.17 10.56
C TYR A 539 12.70 -15.03 11.77
N SER A 540 13.90 -14.89 12.31
CA SER A 540 14.33 -15.74 13.40
C SER A 540 13.72 -15.33 14.74
N GLU A 541 13.46 -16.31 15.63
CA GLU A 541 12.97 -16.07 16.98
C GLU A 541 14.02 -15.30 17.81
N GLU A 542 15.30 -15.55 17.57
CA GLU A 542 16.42 -14.85 18.21
C GLU A 542 16.36 -13.34 17.90
N TRP A 543 15.93 -12.98 16.69
CA TRP A 543 15.75 -11.57 16.36
C TRP A 543 14.63 -10.92 17.18
N VAL A 544 13.51 -11.59 17.37
CA VAL A 544 12.41 -11.05 18.19
C VAL A 544 12.88 -10.76 19.61
N GLU A 545 13.62 -11.70 20.21
CA GLU A 545 14.19 -11.51 21.57
C GLU A 545 15.26 -10.40 21.62
N GLU A 546 16.06 -10.28 20.57
CA GLU A 546 17.04 -9.21 20.47
C GLU A 546 16.39 -7.85 20.24
N ALA A 547 15.37 -7.76 19.40
CA ALA A 547 14.63 -6.53 19.15
C ALA A 547 13.96 -5.99 20.42
N LYS A 548 13.38 -6.87 21.24
CA LYS A 548 12.87 -6.50 22.59
C LYS A 548 13.96 -5.93 23.49
N ARG A 549 15.15 -6.57 23.52
CA ARG A 549 16.30 -6.07 24.32
C ARG A 549 16.80 -4.72 23.81
N ARG A 550 16.69 -4.45 22.51
CA ARG A 550 17.04 -3.17 21.89
C ARG A 550 15.98 -2.08 22.08
N GLY A 551 14.82 -2.42 22.66
CA GLY A 551 13.71 -1.49 22.89
C GLY A 551 12.88 -1.18 21.64
N LEU A 552 12.97 -2.02 20.60
CA LEU A 552 12.14 -1.89 19.40
C LEU A 552 10.71 -2.39 19.67
N ASP A 553 9.75 -1.82 18.98
CA ASP A 553 8.35 -2.23 19.09
C ASP A 553 8.12 -3.62 18.50
N CYS A 554 7.77 -4.57 19.35
CA CYS A 554 7.50 -5.97 19.01
C CYS A 554 6.02 -6.34 19.17
N GLU A 555 5.10 -5.36 19.36
CA GLU A 555 3.68 -5.62 19.43
C GLU A 555 3.16 -6.26 18.13
N THR A 556 2.28 -7.23 18.22
CA THR A 556 1.70 -7.97 17.08
C THR A 556 0.20 -7.75 16.89
N SER A 557 -0.49 -7.30 17.94
CA SER A 557 -1.92 -7.01 17.86
C SER A 557 -2.18 -5.73 17.06
N CYS A 558 -2.75 -5.87 15.87
CA CYS A 558 -3.02 -4.76 14.97
C CYS A 558 -3.79 -3.60 15.64
N PRO A 559 -4.92 -3.82 16.37
CA PRO A 559 -5.61 -2.72 17.05
C PRO A 559 -4.80 -2.07 18.18
N VAL A 560 -3.91 -2.79 18.86
CA VAL A 560 -3.03 -2.23 19.91
C VAL A 560 -1.90 -1.40 19.27
N ILE A 561 -1.39 -1.82 18.11
CA ILE A 561 -0.36 -1.07 17.37
C ILE A 561 -0.84 0.33 16.99
N PHE A 562 -2.13 0.52 16.71
CA PHE A 562 -2.68 1.85 16.39
C PHE A 562 -2.54 2.86 17.53
N ASP A 563 -2.39 2.43 18.79
CA ASP A 563 -2.13 3.31 19.93
C ASP A 563 -0.90 4.19 19.73
N ARG A 564 0.09 3.73 18.93
CA ARG A 564 1.34 4.44 18.66
C ARG A 564 1.17 5.82 18.01
N TYR A 565 0.04 6.06 17.35
CA TYR A 565 -0.30 7.41 16.86
C TYR A 565 -0.60 8.40 18.01
N LEU A 566 -1.02 7.88 19.17
CA LEU A 566 -1.40 8.65 20.36
C LEU A 566 -0.32 8.62 21.46
N ASP A 567 0.80 7.95 21.24
CA ASP A 567 1.97 8.07 22.10
C ASP A 567 2.41 9.54 22.16
N GLU A 568 2.74 10.06 23.36
CA GLU A 568 3.03 11.47 23.55
C GLU A 568 4.12 11.98 22.60
N ALA A 569 5.18 11.20 22.38
CA ALA A 569 6.24 11.54 21.43
C ALA A 569 5.73 11.69 19.99
N SER A 570 4.76 10.89 19.57
CA SER A 570 4.14 11.02 18.25
C SER A 570 3.28 12.27 18.15
N VAL A 571 2.47 12.53 19.16
CA VAL A 571 1.61 13.73 19.22
C VAL A 571 2.44 15.01 19.20
N GLU A 572 3.46 15.10 20.06
CA GLU A 572 4.37 16.24 20.13
C GLU A 572 5.07 16.48 18.79
N MET A 573 5.54 15.43 18.12
CA MET A 573 6.16 15.52 16.80
C MET A 573 5.18 16.09 15.77
N PHE A 574 3.99 15.53 15.65
CA PHE A 574 3.00 15.98 14.67
C PHE A 574 2.53 17.42 14.93
N GLU A 575 2.31 17.80 16.19
CA GLU A 575 1.87 19.14 16.57
C GLU A 575 2.98 20.19 16.37
N SER A 576 4.21 19.88 16.82
CA SER A 576 5.34 20.82 16.70
C SER A 576 5.72 21.16 15.28
N LEU A 577 5.52 20.22 14.35
CA LEU A 577 5.76 20.39 12.92
C LEU A 577 4.50 20.85 12.14
N GLY A 578 3.35 21.04 12.81
CA GLY A 578 2.11 21.51 12.21
C GLY A 578 1.47 20.52 11.23
N ILE A 579 1.71 19.21 11.38
CA ILE A 579 1.18 18.20 10.46
C ILE A 579 -0.25 17.81 10.84
N MET A 580 -0.46 17.40 12.07
CA MET A 580 -1.76 17.04 12.67
C MET A 580 -1.78 17.43 14.13
N ASN A 581 -2.91 17.88 14.62
CA ASN A 581 -3.13 18.08 16.04
C ASN A 581 -3.66 16.81 16.72
N ARG A 582 -3.67 16.78 18.07
CA ARG A 582 -4.14 15.64 18.86
C ARG A 582 -5.54 15.18 18.46
N LYS A 583 -6.46 16.11 18.25
CA LYS A 583 -7.84 15.81 17.85
C LYS A 583 -7.92 15.09 16.49
N GLU A 584 -7.10 15.51 15.50
CA GLU A 584 -7.02 14.84 14.22
C GLU A 584 -6.45 13.41 14.36
N LEU A 585 -5.45 13.21 15.23
CA LEU A 585 -4.85 11.89 15.50
C LEU A 585 -5.84 10.95 16.20
N GLU A 586 -6.53 11.42 17.21
CA GLU A 586 -7.57 10.66 17.93
C GLU A 586 -8.68 10.19 16.97
N ALA A 587 -9.20 11.10 16.17
CA ALA A 587 -10.25 10.79 15.21
C ALA A 587 -9.79 9.79 14.13
N ARG A 588 -8.54 9.90 13.66
CA ARG A 588 -7.96 8.94 12.70
C ARG A 588 -7.78 7.56 13.30
N ASN A 589 -7.42 7.48 14.57
CA ASN A 589 -7.34 6.20 15.28
C ASN A 589 -8.72 5.56 15.47
N GLU A 590 -9.74 6.34 15.79
CA GLU A 590 -11.12 5.82 15.84
C GLU A 590 -11.54 5.21 14.50
N VAL A 591 -11.23 5.89 13.39
CA VAL A 591 -11.48 5.35 12.03
C VAL A 591 -10.72 4.05 11.79
N LYS A 592 -9.45 3.94 12.23
CA LYS A 592 -8.64 2.72 12.09
C LYS A 592 -9.23 1.55 12.88
N TRP A 593 -9.63 1.75 14.14
CA TRP A 593 -10.25 0.72 14.96
C TRP A 593 -11.63 0.29 14.42
N ASP A 594 -12.45 1.24 14.00
CA ASP A 594 -13.75 0.95 13.39
C ASP A 594 -13.60 0.18 12.07
N THR A 595 -12.64 0.58 11.21
CA THR A 595 -12.35 -0.11 9.95
C THR A 595 -11.87 -1.54 10.21
N TYR A 596 -10.96 -1.73 11.16
CA TYR A 596 -10.49 -3.06 11.58
C TYR A 596 -11.66 -3.93 12.03
N THR A 597 -12.47 -3.41 12.95
CA THR A 597 -13.65 -4.09 13.48
C THR A 597 -14.62 -4.49 12.37
N LYS A 598 -14.94 -3.59 11.45
CA LYS A 598 -15.85 -3.84 10.34
C LYS A 598 -15.31 -4.89 9.36
N ARG A 599 -14.02 -4.89 9.06
CA ARG A 599 -13.40 -5.90 8.20
C ARG A 599 -13.55 -7.30 8.81
N ILE A 600 -13.10 -7.50 10.06
CA ILE A 600 -13.22 -8.80 10.72
C ILE A 600 -14.71 -9.19 10.91
N GLN A 601 -15.57 -8.24 11.17
CA GLN A 601 -17.03 -8.49 11.27
C GLN A 601 -17.62 -9.00 9.95
N ILE A 602 -17.25 -8.38 8.82
CA ILE A 602 -17.71 -8.79 7.49
C ILE A 602 -17.20 -10.20 7.20
N GLU A 603 -15.91 -10.45 7.39
CA GLU A 603 -15.30 -11.77 7.20
C GLU A 603 -15.98 -12.85 8.05
N ALA A 604 -16.20 -12.58 9.34
CA ALA A 604 -16.87 -13.52 10.24
C ALA A 604 -18.31 -13.86 9.79
N ARG A 605 -19.04 -12.87 9.27
CA ARG A 605 -20.41 -13.08 8.76
C ARG A 605 -20.39 -13.87 7.45
N VAL A 606 -19.49 -13.54 6.53
CA VAL A 606 -19.32 -14.23 5.25
C VAL A 606 -18.89 -15.68 5.48
N MET A 607 -17.95 -15.90 6.41
CA MET A 607 -17.55 -17.26 6.79
C MET A 607 -18.73 -18.08 7.32
N GLY A 608 -19.51 -17.54 8.24
CA GLY A 608 -20.69 -18.21 8.78
C GLY A 608 -21.72 -18.56 7.69
N ASP A 609 -21.99 -17.62 6.78
CA ASP A 609 -22.93 -17.83 5.66
C ASP A 609 -22.45 -18.93 4.72
N ILE A 610 -21.23 -18.85 4.21
CA ILE A 610 -20.66 -19.85 3.29
C ILE A 610 -20.61 -21.24 3.97
N THR A 611 -20.20 -21.27 5.22
CA THR A 611 -20.06 -22.51 5.97
C THR A 611 -21.39 -23.24 6.08
N MET A 612 -22.43 -22.55 6.51
CA MET A 612 -23.75 -23.16 6.77
C MET A 612 -24.54 -23.44 5.49
N ASN A 613 -24.35 -22.63 4.44
CA ASN A 613 -25.14 -22.75 3.21
C ASN A 613 -24.44 -23.52 2.08
N HIS A 614 -23.11 -23.65 2.12
CA HIS A 614 -22.35 -24.37 1.09
C HIS A 614 -21.59 -25.58 1.64
N ILE A 615 -20.83 -25.43 2.73
CA ILE A 615 -19.90 -26.47 3.19
C ILE A 615 -20.61 -27.59 3.94
N VAL A 616 -21.37 -27.27 4.98
CA VAL A 616 -22.09 -28.29 5.79
C VAL A 616 -23.04 -29.10 4.95
N PRO A 617 -23.90 -28.55 4.06
CA PRO A 617 -24.77 -29.35 3.20
C PRO A 617 -24.03 -30.30 2.26
N VAL A 618 -22.91 -29.85 1.69
CA VAL A 618 -22.10 -30.67 0.78
C VAL A 618 -21.41 -31.82 1.51
N ALA A 619 -20.83 -31.53 2.68
CA ALA A 619 -20.20 -32.55 3.53
C ALA A 619 -21.22 -33.63 3.96
N THR A 620 -22.39 -33.22 4.43
CA THR A 620 -23.48 -34.10 4.84
C THR A 620 -24.04 -34.94 3.67
N HIS A 621 -24.14 -34.32 2.48
CA HIS A 621 -24.56 -35.06 1.27
C HIS A 621 -23.54 -36.14 0.89
N TYR A 622 -22.26 -35.86 0.93
CA TYR A 622 -21.23 -36.86 0.65
C TYR A 622 -21.21 -37.98 1.70
N GLN A 623 -21.34 -37.60 2.97
CA GLN A 623 -21.46 -38.56 4.07
C GLN A 623 -22.64 -39.55 3.86
N SER A 624 -23.80 -39.01 3.46
CA SER A 624 -24.98 -39.86 3.15
C SER A 624 -24.73 -40.82 2.00
N ARG A 625 -24.00 -40.39 0.95
CA ARG A 625 -23.58 -41.24 -0.17
C ARG A 625 -22.65 -42.37 0.27
N LEU A 626 -21.69 -42.08 1.16
CA LEU A 626 -20.81 -43.10 1.75
C LEU A 626 -21.58 -44.11 2.64
N ALA A 627 -22.49 -43.57 3.48
CA ALA A 627 -23.31 -44.40 4.36
C ALA A 627 -24.21 -45.37 3.55
N LYS A 628 -24.82 -44.85 2.48
CA LYS A 628 -25.59 -45.67 1.55
C LYS A 628 -24.73 -46.77 0.93
N ASN A 629 -23.54 -46.50 0.48
CA ASN A 629 -22.62 -47.53 -0.07
C ASN A 629 -22.30 -48.61 0.97
N VAL A 630 -22.05 -48.25 2.23
CA VAL A 630 -21.82 -49.21 3.31
C VAL A 630 -23.03 -50.10 3.52
N MET A 631 -24.24 -49.55 3.53
CA MET A 631 -25.49 -50.29 3.66
C MET A 631 -25.70 -51.26 2.51
N ASP A 632 -25.49 -50.80 1.26
CA ASP A 632 -25.64 -51.67 0.07
C ASP A 632 -24.61 -52.83 0.08
N MET A 633 -23.36 -52.57 0.47
CA MET A 633 -22.32 -53.58 0.60
C MET A 633 -22.66 -54.66 1.67
N ARG A 634 -23.26 -54.26 2.78
CA ARG A 634 -23.74 -55.19 3.84
C ARG A 634 -24.89 -56.07 3.39
N GLN A 635 -25.64 -55.68 2.37
CA GLN A 635 -26.69 -56.53 1.77
C GLN A 635 -26.12 -57.55 0.80
N ILE A 636 -24.94 -57.28 0.19
CA ILE A 636 -24.32 -58.15 -0.81
C ILE A 636 -23.37 -59.18 -0.19
N PHE A 637 -22.65 -58.82 0.84
CA PHE A 637 -21.59 -59.64 1.46
C PHE A 637 -21.94 -60.03 2.90
N THR A 638 -21.22 -61.03 3.43
CA THR A 638 -21.31 -61.35 4.86
C THR A 638 -20.84 -60.13 5.69
N PRO A 639 -21.33 -59.96 6.94
CA PRO A 639 -20.99 -58.82 7.77
C PRO A 639 -19.48 -58.59 7.90
N GLU A 640 -18.70 -59.63 8.16
CA GLU A 640 -17.24 -59.54 8.33
C GLU A 640 -16.54 -59.12 7.05
N LYS A 641 -17.01 -59.58 5.90
CA LYS A 641 -16.47 -59.21 4.60
C LYS A 641 -16.86 -57.78 4.22
N ALA A 642 -18.10 -57.41 4.46
CA ALA A 642 -18.59 -56.02 4.24
C ALA A 642 -17.83 -55.03 5.09
N ASP A 643 -17.65 -55.29 6.39
CA ASP A 643 -16.94 -54.39 7.31
C ASP A 643 -15.46 -54.20 6.89
N LYS A 644 -14.79 -55.26 6.45
CA LYS A 644 -13.43 -55.21 5.93
C LYS A 644 -13.35 -54.34 4.65
N LEU A 645 -14.28 -54.52 3.70
CA LEU A 645 -14.30 -53.76 2.44
C LEU A 645 -14.70 -52.28 2.64
N CYS A 646 -15.56 -52.02 3.62
CA CYS A 646 -16.08 -50.67 3.90
C CYS A 646 -15.29 -49.95 4.99
N ALA A 647 -14.21 -50.50 5.54
CA ALA A 647 -13.46 -49.93 6.65
C ALA A 647 -13.01 -48.48 6.38
N ARG A 648 -12.58 -48.16 5.14
CA ARG A 648 -12.22 -46.79 4.74
C ARG A 648 -13.43 -45.85 4.73
N ASN A 649 -14.55 -46.31 4.14
CA ASN A 649 -15.77 -45.51 4.07
C ASN A 649 -16.32 -45.19 5.45
N MET A 650 -16.27 -46.14 6.38
CA MET A 650 -16.67 -45.95 7.78
C MET A 650 -15.82 -44.88 8.47
N LYS A 651 -14.48 -44.91 8.29
CA LYS A 651 -13.60 -43.87 8.82
C LYS A 651 -13.91 -42.46 8.23
N LEU A 652 -14.18 -42.41 6.94
CA LEU A 652 -14.53 -41.12 6.29
C LEU A 652 -15.88 -40.59 6.80
N ILE A 653 -16.87 -41.46 7.01
CA ILE A 653 -18.19 -41.10 7.59
C ILE A 653 -18.01 -40.50 8.98
N GLU A 654 -17.20 -41.13 9.82
CA GLU A 654 -16.87 -40.66 11.16
C GLU A 654 -16.14 -39.32 11.13
N GLU A 655 -15.06 -39.20 10.33
CA GLU A 655 -14.28 -37.95 10.17
C GLU A 655 -15.14 -36.79 9.67
N ILE A 656 -16.01 -37.02 8.68
CA ILE A 656 -16.91 -35.97 8.17
C ILE A 656 -17.88 -35.50 9.28
N ALA A 657 -18.45 -36.47 10.06
CA ALA A 657 -19.34 -36.15 11.16
C ALA A 657 -18.66 -35.28 12.24
N GLU A 658 -17.47 -35.71 12.68
CA GLU A 658 -16.70 -34.97 13.70
C GLU A 658 -16.33 -33.54 13.24
N ARG A 659 -15.85 -33.40 11.98
CA ARG A 659 -15.49 -32.09 11.43
C ARG A 659 -16.70 -31.21 11.26
N THR A 660 -17.81 -31.72 10.73
CA THR A 660 -19.04 -30.97 10.57
C THR A 660 -19.57 -30.47 11.92
N GLN A 661 -19.55 -31.34 12.95
CA GLN A 661 -19.95 -30.96 14.31
C GLN A 661 -19.05 -29.81 14.86
N LYS A 662 -17.71 -29.91 14.69
CA LYS A 662 -16.77 -28.84 15.11
C LYS A 662 -17.03 -27.54 14.37
N ILE A 663 -17.33 -27.61 13.08
CA ILE A 663 -17.66 -26.45 12.26
C ILE A 663 -18.95 -25.79 12.75
N GLU A 664 -20.04 -26.53 12.94
CA GLU A 664 -21.33 -25.99 13.41
C GLU A 664 -21.18 -25.34 14.78
N THR A 665 -20.53 -26.02 15.73
CA THR A 665 -20.23 -25.46 17.07
C THR A 665 -19.34 -24.21 16.95
N GLY A 666 -18.30 -24.24 16.10
CA GLY A 666 -17.42 -23.12 15.87
C GLY A 666 -18.17 -21.88 15.32
N VAL A 667 -19.12 -22.08 14.39
CA VAL A 667 -19.94 -21.00 13.85
C VAL A 667 -20.87 -20.41 14.94
N GLU A 668 -21.48 -21.22 15.78
CA GLU A 668 -22.29 -20.75 16.92
C GLU A 668 -21.44 -19.91 17.88
N GLU A 669 -20.25 -20.39 18.22
CA GLU A 669 -19.31 -19.67 19.08
C GLU A 669 -18.83 -18.36 18.44
N LEU A 670 -18.54 -18.37 17.13
CA LEU A 670 -18.15 -17.18 16.35
C LEU A 670 -19.26 -16.11 16.39
N VAL A 671 -20.51 -16.52 16.17
CA VAL A 671 -21.67 -15.62 16.24
C VAL A 671 -21.83 -15.04 17.65
N ASN A 672 -21.64 -15.85 18.70
CA ASN A 672 -21.76 -15.38 20.08
C ASN A 672 -20.61 -14.42 20.46
N ALA A 673 -19.36 -14.75 20.11
CA ALA A 673 -18.21 -13.87 20.33
C ALA A 673 -18.44 -12.50 19.66
N ARG A 674 -18.88 -12.48 18.40
CA ARG A 674 -19.20 -11.27 17.67
C ARG A 674 -20.32 -10.44 18.33
N LYS A 675 -21.38 -11.11 18.81
CA LYS A 675 -22.48 -10.42 19.55
C LYS A 675 -22.00 -9.80 20.86
N VAL A 676 -21.07 -10.43 21.56
CA VAL A 676 -20.48 -9.89 22.79
C VAL A 676 -19.59 -8.70 22.45
N ALA A 677 -18.69 -8.82 21.49
CA ALA A 677 -17.81 -7.74 21.06
C ALA A 677 -18.59 -6.50 20.58
N ASN A 678 -19.71 -6.69 19.86
CA ASN A 678 -20.56 -5.59 19.38
C ASN A 678 -21.22 -4.76 20.47
N ARG A 679 -21.28 -5.25 21.72
CA ARG A 679 -21.85 -4.50 22.86
C ARG A 679 -20.85 -3.55 23.50
N ILE A 680 -19.58 -3.64 23.13
CA ILE A 680 -18.52 -2.76 23.62
C ILE A 680 -18.69 -1.41 22.93
N GLU A 681 -18.74 -0.34 23.71
CA GLU A 681 -18.94 1.03 23.19
C GLU A 681 -17.66 1.63 22.63
N SER A 682 -16.53 1.43 23.31
CA SER A 682 -15.22 1.92 22.86
C SER A 682 -14.77 1.20 21.59
N GLU A 683 -14.51 1.95 20.52
CA GLU A 683 -14.05 1.38 19.24
C GLU A 683 -12.70 0.65 19.40
N ARG A 684 -11.79 1.17 20.24
CA ARG A 684 -10.52 0.52 20.56
C ARG A 684 -10.73 -0.85 21.22
N GLU A 685 -11.48 -0.89 22.32
CA GLU A 685 -11.73 -2.13 23.06
C GLU A 685 -12.54 -3.14 22.22
N LYS A 686 -13.44 -2.66 21.40
CA LYS A 686 -14.18 -3.48 20.44
C LYS A 686 -13.23 -4.11 19.41
N ALA A 687 -12.32 -3.34 18.83
CA ALA A 687 -11.33 -3.84 17.87
C ALA A 687 -10.41 -4.90 18.50
N ILE A 688 -9.97 -4.69 19.75
CA ILE A 688 -9.20 -5.67 20.52
C ILE A 688 -10.02 -6.95 20.75
N ALA A 689 -11.30 -6.83 21.14
CA ALA A 689 -12.15 -7.99 21.33
C ALA A 689 -12.37 -8.77 20.03
N TYR A 690 -12.50 -8.09 18.90
CA TYR A 690 -12.55 -8.74 17.59
C TYR A 690 -11.26 -9.47 17.24
N HIS A 691 -10.11 -8.87 17.52
CA HIS A 691 -8.80 -9.50 17.34
C HIS A 691 -8.63 -10.75 18.21
N ASP A 692 -8.90 -10.63 19.51
CA ASP A 692 -8.56 -11.66 20.49
C ASP A 692 -9.59 -12.80 20.55
N THR A 693 -10.87 -12.53 20.22
CA THR A 693 -11.95 -13.50 20.46
C THR A 693 -12.71 -13.92 19.20
N VAL A 694 -12.78 -13.08 18.18
CA VAL A 694 -13.51 -13.39 16.93
C VAL A 694 -12.58 -13.96 15.88
N ALA A 695 -11.47 -13.31 15.58
CA ALA A 695 -10.54 -13.75 14.54
C ALA A 695 -9.97 -15.17 14.76
N PRO A 696 -9.55 -15.58 15.97
CA PRO A 696 -9.05 -16.95 16.19
C PRO A 696 -10.08 -18.03 15.90
N LYS A 697 -11.36 -17.78 16.18
CA LYS A 697 -12.43 -18.74 15.87
C LYS A 697 -12.63 -18.94 14.37
N MET A 698 -12.36 -17.92 13.57
CA MET A 698 -12.40 -18.03 12.11
C MET A 698 -11.30 -18.99 11.61
N GLU A 699 -10.10 -18.91 12.17
CA GLU A 699 -8.99 -19.81 11.79
C GLU A 699 -9.29 -21.26 12.18
N ASP A 700 -9.89 -21.51 13.33
CA ASP A 700 -10.32 -22.84 13.77
C ASP A 700 -11.37 -23.44 12.82
N ILE A 701 -12.36 -22.64 12.42
CA ILE A 701 -13.39 -23.08 11.46
C ILE A 701 -12.75 -23.35 10.09
N ARG A 702 -11.88 -22.44 9.61
CA ARG A 702 -11.14 -22.60 8.36
C ARG A 702 -10.39 -23.93 8.33
N TYR A 703 -9.64 -24.24 9.38
CA TYR A 703 -8.88 -25.48 9.47
C TYR A 703 -9.76 -26.72 9.24
N GLN A 704 -10.96 -26.77 9.84
CA GLN A 704 -11.88 -27.91 9.65
C GLN A 704 -12.42 -27.97 8.23
N ILE A 705 -12.76 -26.84 7.63
CA ILE A 705 -13.27 -26.76 6.25
C ILE A 705 -12.19 -27.17 5.25
N ASP A 706 -10.96 -26.71 5.40
CA ASP A 706 -9.84 -27.06 4.51
C ASP A 706 -9.54 -28.57 4.54
N LYS A 707 -9.74 -29.22 5.70
CA LYS A 707 -9.67 -30.70 5.78
C LYS A 707 -10.84 -31.38 5.09
N LEU A 708 -12.06 -30.85 5.17
CA LEU A 708 -13.21 -31.37 4.43
C LEU A 708 -13.03 -31.25 2.91
N GLU A 709 -12.38 -30.17 2.44
CA GLU A 709 -12.07 -29.97 1.01
C GLU A 709 -11.24 -31.11 0.42
N LEU A 710 -10.39 -31.75 1.23
CA LEU A 710 -9.54 -32.88 0.81
C LEU A 710 -10.29 -34.22 0.71
N ILE A 711 -11.36 -34.39 1.47
CA ILE A 711 -12.03 -35.69 1.60
C ILE A 711 -13.38 -35.73 0.91
N VAL A 712 -14.07 -34.63 0.76
CA VAL A 712 -15.35 -34.56 0.03
C VAL A 712 -15.10 -34.75 -1.47
N ALA A 713 -15.95 -35.53 -2.12
CA ALA A 713 -15.86 -35.76 -3.55
C ALA A 713 -15.85 -34.44 -4.34
N ASP A 714 -14.88 -34.31 -5.23
CA ASP A 714 -14.61 -33.05 -5.96
C ASP A 714 -15.81 -32.57 -6.77
N GLU A 715 -16.60 -33.49 -7.31
CA GLU A 715 -17.83 -33.18 -8.06
C GLU A 715 -18.95 -32.54 -7.22
N LEU A 716 -18.89 -32.71 -5.89
CA LEU A 716 -19.85 -32.11 -4.97
C LEU A 716 -19.39 -30.79 -4.39
N TRP A 717 -18.07 -30.55 -4.37
CA TRP A 717 -17.49 -29.33 -3.82
C TRP A 717 -17.84 -28.09 -4.67
N THR A 718 -18.57 -27.16 -4.10
CA THR A 718 -19.19 -26.05 -4.84
C THR A 718 -18.30 -24.85 -5.08
N LEU A 719 -17.27 -24.65 -4.24
CA LEU A 719 -16.39 -23.48 -4.32
C LEU A 719 -15.17 -23.77 -5.22
N PRO A 720 -14.75 -22.82 -6.09
CA PRO A 720 -13.47 -22.91 -6.79
C PRO A 720 -12.31 -23.14 -5.82
N LYS A 721 -11.46 -24.12 -6.13
CA LYS A 721 -10.27 -24.47 -5.34
C LYS A 721 -9.07 -23.62 -5.72
N TYR A 722 -8.05 -23.59 -4.87
CA TYR A 722 -6.82 -22.83 -5.13
C TYR A 722 -6.17 -23.20 -6.47
N ARG A 723 -6.17 -24.48 -6.86
CA ARG A 723 -5.65 -24.92 -8.16
C ARG A 723 -6.37 -24.26 -9.36
N GLU A 724 -7.63 -23.87 -9.19
CA GLU A 724 -8.39 -23.19 -10.24
C GLU A 724 -8.19 -21.68 -10.20
N LEU A 725 -8.21 -21.12 -8.99
CA LEU A 725 -8.02 -19.68 -8.78
C LEU A 725 -6.61 -19.18 -9.17
N LEU A 726 -5.58 -20.01 -8.94
CA LEU A 726 -4.18 -19.63 -9.10
C LEU A 726 -3.56 -20.08 -10.44
N PHE A 727 -4.16 -21.03 -11.16
CA PHE A 727 -3.54 -21.60 -12.36
C PHE A 727 -4.39 -21.47 -13.63
N ILE A 728 -5.62 -20.95 -13.55
CA ILE A 728 -6.42 -20.60 -14.73
C ILE A 728 -6.20 -19.12 -15.06
N ARG A 729 -5.58 -18.85 -16.20
CA ARG A 729 -5.14 -17.53 -16.64
C ARG A 729 -5.33 -17.35 -18.15
#